data_d709beab1facf004ada8d14f511c886b
#
_entry.id   d709beab1facf004ada8d14f511c886b
#
_cell.length_a   1.000
_cell.length_b   1.000
_cell.length_c   1.000
_cell.angle_alpha   90.00
_cell.angle_beta   90.00
_cell.angle_gamma   90.00
#
_symmetry.space_group_name_H-M   'P 1'
#
loop_
_entity.id
_entity.type
_entity.pdbx_description
1 polymer ?
#
loop_
_entity_poly.entity_id
_entity_poly.type
_entity_poly.pdbx_seq_one_letter_code
_entity_poly.pdbx_strand_id
1 'polypeptide(L)'
;MRLNLKSSILLALLGTSALHFSAKVPDEGMFPLSELHKAGLKKAGLKISEKDIYNPGQIGLVDALVRVSGCSGSFVSPNGLIITNHHCAFSAVQLASTPLHNYLQNGFVANSYEQEIEAKGLTIRITDSYEDVSKEILDAVSLTNDPIERINILNKKKADLVKEAETKDPSIKAEVSEMFIGKSYVLFKYKTIEDVRLVYIPRQDIGEFGGETDNWVWPRHTGDFSFLRAYVSPDGKPAKYSKNNVPYQPKKHLKVNPKGVNENDFVFILGYPGRTFRHRPAPYIEYQQKFLLPYTSELNDFQNQQMLKAGKKNKETELALATRVKRNANVLKNYRGKLKGLRNIDLINTKKEEDQALSQFIETTPALKQKYGTLMNDINKHYELVFTDAERELWFNNLYSGIRTLQIANLVNQLRTETAKYKTVQQQNEFFNKNIETIKKELEAVYESYDIDADMSIAAHMYDQAFALKGQNSIKTISNKNFSSAEDAAEYISQNIQSSKLSNKESLYNDVLKNAATLLAYNDEILKSQQELHKEHTPFQQELKRREGVLNKLMGDYVAVKEIYQDKSFIPDANSTLRLTFGNIKGYSPADAVYMEPFTTVKGILEKGNSGDADFAYPEAIKQAWLNKNFGAYTLNGTNDVPVDMLYNMDTTGGNSGSPVMNAYGELIGVNFDRAYDATINDFAWNESYSRSIGVDIRYVLWIADKIDNAQFILKEMGI
;
A
#
# COMPACT_ATOMS: atom_id res chain seq x y z
N MET A 1 43.73 68.57 29.23
CA MET A 1 43.19 67.43 30.03
C MET A 1 42.38 66.52 29.07
N ARG A 2 42.99 65.42 28.63
CA ARG A 2 42.40 64.49 27.64
C ARG A 2 41.66 63.42 28.44
N LEU A 3 40.36 63.31 28.27
CA LEU A 3 39.54 62.22 28.82
C LEU A 3 39.25 61.16 27.73
N ASN A 4 39.57 59.94 28.08
CA ASN A 4 39.49 58.76 27.24
C ASN A 4 38.06 58.38 26.85
N LEU A 5 37.82 58.33 25.53
CA LEU A 5 36.61 57.90 24.90
C LEU A 5 36.80 56.44 24.37
N LYS A 6 37.11 55.51 25.26
CA LYS A 6 37.36 54.10 24.88
C LYS A 6 36.64 53.04 25.73
N SER A 7 35.74 53.42 26.64
CA SER A 7 35.08 52.45 27.53
C SER A 7 33.59 52.30 27.36
N SER A 8 32.94 52.90 26.34
CA SER A 8 31.48 52.82 26.16
C SER A 8 30.98 52.03 24.96
N ILE A 9 31.90 51.34 24.24
CA ILE A 9 31.49 50.54 23.05
C ILE A 9 31.55 49.03 23.33
N LEU A 10 31.98 48.59 24.52
CA LEU A 10 32.13 47.14 24.86
C LEU A 10 30.94 46.56 25.64
N LEU A 11 29.85 47.31 25.86
CA LEU A 11 28.67 46.82 26.60
C LEU A 11 27.39 46.71 25.75
N ALA A 12 27.46 46.96 24.45
CA ALA A 12 26.28 46.89 23.54
C ALA A 12 26.31 45.66 22.58
N LEU A 13 27.25 44.70 22.74
CA LEU A 13 27.40 43.51 21.89
C LEU A 13 27.14 42.19 22.62
N LEU A 14 26.57 42.23 23.82
CA LEU A 14 26.27 41.04 24.64
C LEU A 14 24.76 40.82 24.87
N GLY A 15 23.91 41.34 24.03
CA GLY A 15 22.46 41.37 24.25
C GLY A 15 21.56 40.79 23.14
N THR A 16 22.07 40.01 22.16
CA THR A 16 21.15 39.31 21.25
C THR A 16 21.75 37.98 20.80
N SER A 17 22.15 37.10 21.71
CA SER A 17 22.06 35.69 21.44
C SER A 17 20.56 35.31 21.52
N ALA A 18 19.85 35.59 20.47
CA ALA A 18 18.55 34.97 20.23
C ALA A 18 18.80 33.45 20.30
N LEU A 19 18.37 32.84 21.40
CA LEU A 19 18.18 31.41 21.49
C LEU A 19 17.25 31.01 20.34
N HIS A 20 17.82 30.73 19.19
CA HIS A 20 17.17 29.91 18.19
C HIS A 20 17.02 28.55 18.87
N PHE A 21 15.91 28.37 19.60
CA PHE A 21 15.37 27.05 19.81
C PHE A 21 15.01 26.54 18.42
N SER A 22 15.99 25.95 17.74
CA SER A 22 15.71 25.04 16.65
C SER A 22 14.76 24.00 17.25
N ALA A 23 13.49 24.11 16.93
CA ALA A 23 12.56 23.02 17.20
C ALA A 23 13.22 21.81 16.56
N LYS A 24 13.55 20.79 17.39
CA LYS A 24 14.06 19.53 16.87
C LYS A 24 13.04 19.09 15.80
N VAL A 25 13.48 19.05 14.56
CA VAL A 25 12.71 18.48 13.46
C VAL A 25 12.21 17.13 13.95
N PRO A 26 10.92 16.79 13.80
CA PRO A 26 10.46 15.46 14.16
C PRO A 26 11.37 14.43 13.50
N ASP A 27 11.86 13.48 14.28
CA ASP A 27 12.55 12.33 13.69
C ASP A 27 11.59 11.68 12.69
N GLU A 28 12.10 11.18 11.56
CA GLU A 28 11.34 10.34 10.64
C GLU A 28 10.45 9.40 11.44
N GLY A 29 9.13 9.43 11.26
CA GLY A 29 8.42 8.50 12.06
C GLY A 29 6.94 8.33 11.83
N MET A 30 6.64 7.07 11.54
CA MET A 30 5.34 6.48 11.74
C MET A 30 5.39 5.68 13.04
N PHE A 31 5.08 6.33 14.16
CA PHE A 31 5.31 5.83 15.52
C PHE A 31 4.37 4.66 15.86
N PRO A 32 4.89 3.48 16.28
CA PRO A 32 4.07 2.46 16.91
C PRO A 32 3.40 3.02 18.17
N LEU A 33 2.24 2.48 18.54
CA LEU A 33 1.50 2.94 19.73
C LEU A 33 2.32 2.82 21.02
N SER A 34 3.21 1.83 21.13
CA SER A 34 4.14 1.65 22.25
C SER A 34 5.20 2.74 22.35
N GLU A 35 5.45 3.48 21.26
CA GLU A 35 6.52 4.47 21.15
C GLU A 35 6.00 5.92 21.12
N LEU A 36 4.71 6.15 21.36
CA LEU A 36 4.09 7.49 21.32
C LEU A 36 4.80 8.51 22.22
N HIS A 37 5.29 8.07 23.38
CA HIS A 37 6.03 8.91 24.32
C HIS A 37 7.32 9.52 23.73
N LYS A 38 7.87 8.92 22.64
CA LYS A 38 9.03 9.45 21.92
C LYS A 38 8.68 10.55 20.93
N ALA A 39 7.41 10.64 20.51
CA ALA A 39 6.97 11.58 19.49
C ALA A 39 6.95 13.04 19.94
N GLY A 40 6.88 13.31 21.25
CA GLY A 40 6.86 14.69 21.79
C GLY A 40 5.64 15.49 21.35
N LEU A 41 4.48 14.85 21.18
CA LEU A 41 3.26 15.39 20.59
C LEU A 41 2.76 16.70 21.22
N LYS A 42 2.85 16.82 22.56
CA LYS A 42 2.47 18.06 23.25
C LYS A 42 3.31 19.26 22.84
N LYS A 43 4.63 19.04 22.69
CA LYS A 43 5.56 20.09 22.24
C LYS A 43 5.30 20.47 20.77
N ALA A 44 4.87 19.49 19.96
CA ALA A 44 4.53 19.71 18.57
C ALA A 44 3.19 20.46 18.38
N GLY A 45 2.28 20.44 19.36
CA GLY A 45 1.02 21.18 19.27
C GLY A 45 -0.23 20.45 19.71
N LEU A 46 -0.15 19.15 20.07
CA LEU A 46 -1.27 18.35 20.56
C LEU A 46 -1.93 18.99 21.80
N LYS A 47 -3.26 19.10 21.81
CA LYS A 47 -4.04 19.71 22.90
C LYS A 47 -4.75 18.70 23.81
N ILE A 48 -4.88 17.45 23.37
CA ILE A 48 -5.40 16.35 24.19
C ILE A 48 -4.24 15.58 24.84
N SER A 49 -4.55 14.65 25.73
CA SER A 49 -3.54 13.76 26.31
C SER A 49 -3.15 12.66 25.31
N GLU A 50 -1.91 12.22 25.32
CA GLU A 50 -1.49 11.02 24.59
C GLU A 50 -2.29 9.77 25.03
N LYS A 51 -2.77 9.75 26.29
CA LYS A 51 -3.66 8.70 26.81
C LYS A 51 -5.05 8.73 26.17
N ASP A 52 -5.53 9.88 25.68
CA ASP A 52 -6.78 9.97 24.94
C ASP A 52 -6.63 9.37 23.53
N ILE A 53 -5.40 9.36 23.00
CA ILE A 53 -5.08 8.67 21.75
C ILE A 53 -5.02 7.18 21.99
N TYR A 54 -4.15 6.74 22.93
CA TYR A 54 -3.95 5.35 23.28
C TYR A 54 -3.57 5.17 24.75
N ASN A 55 -4.32 4.34 25.46
CA ASN A 55 -4.03 3.89 26.81
C ASN A 55 -4.42 2.42 26.95
N PRO A 56 -3.46 1.50 27.17
CA PRO A 56 -3.76 0.07 27.25
C PRO A 56 -4.93 -0.26 28.17
N GLY A 57 -5.92 -0.99 27.65
CA GLY A 57 -7.11 -1.38 28.41
C GLY A 57 -8.17 -0.28 28.62
N GLN A 58 -7.97 0.91 28.06
CA GLN A 58 -8.94 2.01 28.06
C GLN A 58 -9.34 2.37 26.63
N ILE A 59 -10.52 2.99 26.48
CA ILE A 59 -11.00 3.47 25.19
C ILE A 59 -10.26 4.75 24.81
N GLY A 60 -9.67 4.78 23.60
CA GLY A 60 -8.98 5.94 23.04
C GLY A 60 -9.38 6.20 21.60
N LEU A 61 -8.73 7.19 20.94
CA LEU A 61 -8.98 7.48 19.53
C LEU A 61 -8.66 6.29 18.63
N VAL A 62 -7.72 5.42 19.02
CA VAL A 62 -7.36 4.21 18.28
C VAL A 62 -8.52 3.24 18.10
N ASP A 63 -9.51 3.23 19.01
CA ASP A 63 -10.70 2.37 18.92
C ASP A 63 -11.68 2.83 17.82
N ALA A 64 -11.49 4.03 17.27
CA ALA A 64 -12.24 4.51 16.10
C ALA A 64 -11.60 4.11 14.76
N LEU A 65 -10.37 3.55 14.77
CA LEU A 65 -9.62 3.26 13.57
C LEU A 65 -9.91 1.87 13.04
N VAL A 66 -9.96 1.77 11.73
CA VAL A 66 -10.16 0.50 11.03
C VAL A 66 -9.17 0.35 9.87
N ARG A 67 -8.77 -0.90 9.62
CA ARG A 67 -8.09 -1.27 8.39
C ARG A 67 -9.14 -1.75 7.40
N VAL A 68 -9.27 -1.06 6.28
CA VAL A 68 -10.21 -1.38 5.19
C VAL A 68 -9.41 -2.11 4.11
N SER A 69 -9.37 -3.45 4.15
CA SER A 69 -8.49 -4.26 3.28
C SER A 69 -7.04 -3.78 3.32
N GLY A 70 -6.52 -3.16 2.26
CA GLY A 70 -5.17 -2.58 2.17
C GLY A 70 -5.05 -1.11 2.58
N CYS A 71 -6.15 -0.46 2.96
CA CYS A 71 -6.27 0.94 3.33
C CYS A 71 -6.57 1.11 4.83
N SER A 72 -6.68 2.35 5.24
CA SER A 72 -7.18 2.79 6.55
C SER A 72 -8.57 3.38 6.44
N GLY A 73 -9.24 3.57 7.56
CA GLY A 73 -10.51 4.27 7.69
C GLY A 73 -10.80 4.58 9.15
N SER A 74 -11.90 5.28 9.40
CA SER A 74 -12.34 5.55 10.77
C SER A 74 -13.85 5.57 10.91
N PHE A 75 -14.34 5.10 12.05
CA PHE A 75 -15.73 5.27 12.41
C PHE A 75 -16.03 6.75 12.68
N VAL A 76 -17.12 7.24 12.10
CA VAL A 76 -17.59 8.64 12.24
C VAL A 76 -19.00 8.74 12.79
N SER A 77 -19.58 7.62 13.20
CA SER A 77 -20.88 7.55 13.87
C SER A 77 -20.96 6.40 14.88
N PRO A 78 -21.93 6.44 15.81
CA PRO A 78 -22.17 5.33 16.73
C PRO A 78 -22.77 4.07 16.05
N ASN A 79 -23.19 4.17 14.78
CA ASN A 79 -23.85 3.08 14.05
C ASN A 79 -22.95 2.51 12.93
N GLY A 80 -21.64 2.46 13.17
CA GLY A 80 -20.70 1.77 12.30
C GLY A 80 -20.41 2.44 10.95
N LEU A 81 -20.80 3.72 10.77
CA LEU A 81 -20.45 4.49 9.58
C LEU A 81 -18.95 4.77 9.55
N ILE A 82 -18.30 4.47 8.42
CA ILE A 82 -16.85 4.58 8.23
C ILE A 82 -16.60 5.54 7.07
N ILE A 83 -15.65 6.47 7.26
CA ILE A 83 -15.07 7.24 6.17
C ILE A 83 -13.74 6.64 5.74
N THR A 84 -13.52 6.54 4.43
CA THR A 84 -12.28 6.10 3.78
C THR A 84 -12.15 6.77 2.41
N ASN A 85 -11.19 6.35 1.56
CA ASN A 85 -11.06 6.90 0.21
C ASN A 85 -11.98 6.22 -0.81
N HIS A 86 -12.26 6.95 -1.91
CA HIS A 86 -12.94 6.41 -3.08
C HIS A 86 -12.13 5.26 -3.71
N HIS A 87 -10.83 5.45 -3.91
CA HIS A 87 -9.97 4.41 -4.47
C HIS A 87 -9.88 3.15 -3.60
N CYS A 88 -10.08 3.25 -2.28
CA CYS A 88 -10.13 2.09 -1.38
C CYS A 88 -11.40 1.26 -1.56
N ALA A 89 -12.51 1.90 -1.93
CA ALA A 89 -13.79 1.26 -2.22
C ALA A 89 -13.93 0.81 -3.68
N PHE A 90 -13.06 1.26 -4.58
CA PHE A 90 -13.16 1.14 -6.04
C PHE A 90 -13.56 -0.27 -6.52
N SER A 91 -12.82 -1.30 -6.10
CA SER A 91 -13.10 -2.68 -6.53
C SER A 91 -14.47 -3.17 -6.10
N ALA A 92 -14.92 -2.82 -4.89
CA ALA A 92 -16.25 -3.21 -4.40
C ALA A 92 -17.36 -2.46 -5.15
N VAL A 93 -17.15 -1.18 -5.46
CA VAL A 93 -18.06 -0.37 -6.28
C VAL A 93 -18.15 -0.94 -7.70
N GLN A 94 -17.03 -1.32 -8.29
CA GLN A 94 -16.98 -1.97 -9.60
C GLN A 94 -17.76 -3.28 -9.61
N LEU A 95 -17.57 -4.15 -8.60
CA LEU A 95 -18.30 -5.42 -8.47
C LEU A 95 -19.80 -5.24 -8.20
N ALA A 96 -20.21 -4.13 -7.59
CA ALA A 96 -21.62 -3.77 -7.39
C ALA A 96 -22.25 -3.13 -8.64
N SER A 97 -21.43 -2.61 -9.57
CA SER A 97 -21.89 -1.91 -10.77
C SER A 97 -22.38 -2.90 -11.83
N THR A 98 -23.42 -2.48 -12.56
CA THR A 98 -23.98 -3.20 -13.72
C THR A 98 -24.16 -2.21 -14.86
N PRO A 99 -24.39 -2.64 -16.12
CA PRO A 99 -24.72 -1.73 -17.22
C PRO A 99 -25.93 -0.82 -16.96
N LEU A 100 -26.88 -1.27 -16.14
CA LEU A 100 -28.07 -0.49 -15.76
C LEU A 100 -27.82 0.42 -14.55
N HIS A 101 -26.89 0.04 -13.68
CA HIS A 101 -26.56 0.76 -12.44
C HIS A 101 -25.04 0.89 -12.33
N ASN A 102 -24.47 1.84 -13.07
CA ASN A 102 -23.03 2.11 -13.03
C ASN A 102 -22.69 3.02 -11.84
N TYR A 103 -22.58 2.43 -10.65
CA TYR A 103 -22.24 3.16 -9.42
C TYR A 103 -20.83 3.75 -9.44
N LEU A 104 -19.91 3.15 -10.22
CA LEU A 104 -18.58 3.71 -10.38
C LEU A 104 -18.64 5.08 -11.07
N GLN A 105 -19.36 5.18 -12.18
CA GLN A 105 -19.46 6.43 -12.94
C GLN A 105 -20.41 7.45 -12.30
N ASN A 106 -21.57 6.97 -11.84
CA ASN A 106 -22.68 7.85 -11.42
C ASN A 106 -22.73 8.13 -9.92
N GLY A 107 -21.87 7.46 -9.13
CA GLY A 107 -21.94 7.49 -7.68
C GLY A 107 -23.13 6.68 -7.12
N PHE A 108 -23.20 6.68 -5.79
CA PHE A 108 -24.26 6.02 -5.04
C PHE A 108 -24.50 6.74 -3.71
N VAL A 109 -25.76 6.99 -3.35
CA VAL A 109 -26.17 7.55 -2.05
C VAL A 109 -27.31 6.70 -1.51
N ALA A 110 -27.08 6.06 -0.35
CA ALA A 110 -28.14 5.42 0.42
C ALA A 110 -28.85 6.46 1.30
N ASN A 111 -30.19 6.43 1.31
CA ASN A 111 -31.02 7.28 2.16
C ASN A 111 -31.63 6.52 3.35
N SER A 112 -31.36 5.21 3.45
CA SER A 112 -31.71 4.35 4.58
C SER A 112 -30.79 3.14 4.64
N TYR A 113 -30.81 2.41 5.75
CA TYR A 113 -30.00 1.19 5.94
C TYR A 113 -30.35 0.08 4.93
N GLU A 114 -31.64 0.02 4.49
CA GLU A 114 -32.13 -0.99 3.54
C GLU A 114 -31.61 -0.76 2.11
N GLN A 115 -31.20 0.47 1.80
CA GLN A 115 -30.64 0.80 0.48
C GLN A 115 -29.14 0.52 0.39
N GLU A 116 -28.48 0.28 1.52
CA GLU A 116 -27.03 0.02 1.55
C GLU A 116 -26.69 -1.29 0.84
N ILE A 117 -25.65 -1.26 -0.01
CA ILE A 117 -25.28 -2.35 -0.93
C ILE A 117 -24.08 -3.11 -0.38
N GLU A 118 -24.07 -4.45 -0.44
CA GLU A 118 -22.94 -5.28 -0.08
C GLU A 118 -21.65 -4.84 -0.82
N ALA A 119 -20.62 -4.47 -0.07
CA ALA A 119 -19.30 -4.16 -0.59
C ALA A 119 -18.47 -5.45 -0.76
N LYS A 120 -18.78 -6.22 -1.80
CA LYS A 120 -18.16 -7.53 -2.05
C LYS A 120 -16.63 -7.45 -2.05
N GLY A 121 -16.00 -8.38 -1.32
CA GLY A 121 -14.54 -8.47 -1.24
C GLY A 121 -13.88 -7.52 -0.25
N LEU A 122 -14.61 -6.55 0.34
CA LEU A 122 -14.08 -5.71 1.42
C LEU A 122 -14.26 -6.38 2.78
N THR A 123 -13.26 -6.20 3.62
CA THR A 123 -13.28 -6.59 5.04
C THR A 123 -12.74 -5.45 5.89
N ILE A 124 -13.27 -5.35 7.10
CA ILE A 124 -12.82 -4.38 8.11
C ILE A 124 -12.08 -5.14 9.21
N ARG A 125 -10.88 -4.65 9.57
CA ARG A 125 -10.16 -5.13 10.76
C ARG A 125 -10.02 -4.00 11.77
N ILE A 126 -10.35 -4.29 13.02
CA ILE A 126 -10.18 -3.40 14.16
C ILE A 126 -9.06 -3.99 15.02
N THR A 127 -8.02 -3.21 15.30
CA THR A 127 -6.95 -3.65 16.21
C THR A 127 -7.51 -3.80 17.62
N ASP A 128 -7.48 -5.02 18.16
CA ASP A 128 -7.97 -5.32 19.52
C ASP A 128 -6.85 -5.19 20.54
N SER A 129 -5.71 -5.85 20.29
CA SER A 129 -4.54 -5.81 21.17
C SER A 129 -3.26 -6.20 20.44
N TYR A 130 -2.12 -5.98 21.09
CA TYR A 130 -0.82 -6.44 20.59
C TYR A 130 0.10 -6.86 21.76
N GLU A 131 1.07 -7.73 21.44
CA GLU A 131 2.00 -8.31 22.41
C GLU A 131 3.38 -8.49 21.79
N ASP A 132 4.44 -8.12 22.51
CA ASP A 132 5.82 -8.37 22.07
C ASP A 132 6.16 -9.85 22.24
N VAL A 133 6.45 -10.52 21.13
CA VAL A 133 6.84 -11.93 21.05
C VAL A 133 8.28 -12.12 20.57
N SER A 134 9.06 -11.04 20.58
CA SER A 134 10.44 -11.03 20.07
C SER A 134 11.31 -12.08 20.72
N LYS A 135 11.31 -12.14 22.05
CA LYS A 135 12.13 -13.08 22.81
C LYS A 135 11.83 -14.52 22.42
N GLU A 136 10.57 -14.88 22.36
CA GLU A 136 10.13 -16.25 22.05
C GLU A 136 10.50 -16.70 20.63
N ILE A 137 10.44 -15.78 19.66
CA ILE A 137 10.84 -16.03 18.29
C ILE A 137 12.37 -16.11 18.16
N LEU A 138 13.08 -15.15 18.76
CA LEU A 138 14.55 -15.10 18.68
C LEU A 138 15.20 -16.29 19.39
N ASP A 139 14.69 -16.72 20.53
CA ASP A 139 15.15 -17.92 21.21
C ASP A 139 15.00 -19.15 20.30
N ALA A 140 13.86 -19.29 19.63
CA ALA A 140 13.62 -20.41 18.70
C ALA A 140 14.59 -20.42 17.51
N VAL A 141 14.81 -19.29 16.84
CA VAL A 141 15.69 -19.21 15.67
C VAL A 141 17.18 -19.23 16.03
N SER A 142 17.54 -19.01 17.29
CA SER A 142 18.93 -19.11 17.78
C SER A 142 19.44 -20.54 17.85
N LEU A 143 18.55 -21.53 17.77
CA LEU A 143 18.89 -22.95 17.85
C LEU A 143 19.56 -23.50 16.57
N THR A 144 19.57 -22.74 15.49
CA THR A 144 20.17 -23.18 14.22
C THR A 144 21.06 -22.10 13.60
N ASN A 145 22.12 -22.55 12.91
CA ASN A 145 22.96 -21.71 12.06
C ASN A 145 22.63 -21.89 10.56
N ASP A 146 21.79 -22.89 10.20
CA ASP A 146 21.36 -23.08 8.81
C ASP A 146 20.33 -22.01 8.41
N PRO A 147 20.60 -21.24 7.34
CA PRO A 147 19.70 -20.14 6.94
C PRO A 147 18.31 -20.59 6.52
N ILE A 148 18.19 -21.74 5.84
CA ILE A 148 16.89 -22.26 5.40
C ILE A 148 16.09 -22.75 6.61
N GLU A 149 16.76 -23.48 7.52
CA GLU A 149 16.14 -23.95 8.75
C GLU A 149 15.70 -22.75 9.62
N ARG A 150 16.51 -21.68 9.71
CA ARG A 150 16.15 -20.45 10.40
C ARG A 150 14.82 -19.89 9.91
N ILE A 151 14.61 -19.76 8.61
CA ILE A 151 13.34 -19.27 8.04
C ILE A 151 12.20 -20.26 8.29
N ASN A 152 12.46 -21.57 8.22
CA ASN A 152 11.44 -22.57 8.54
C ASN A 152 10.98 -22.46 10.00
N ILE A 153 11.92 -22.37 10.95
CA ILE A 153 11.63 -22.18 12.38
C ILE A 153 10.88 -20.87 12.62
N LEU A 154 11.36 -19.77 12.01
CA LEU A 154 10.72 -18.45 12.10
C LEU A 154 9.25 -18.51 11.67
N ASN A 155 8.99 -19.02 10.46
CA ASN A 155 7.65 -19.10 9.90
C ASN A 155 6.75 -20.05 10.70
N LYS A 156 7.29 -21.20 11.13
CA LYS A 156 6.56 -22.15 11.98
C LYS A 156 6.19 -21.49 13.31
N LYS A 157 7.14 -20.82 13.99
CA LYS A 157 6.89 -20.18 15.28
C LYS A 157 5.85 -19.08 15.17
N LYS A 158 5.91 -18.23 14.11
CA LYS A 158 4.89 -17.23 13.81
C LYS A 158 3.50 -17.89 13.64
N ALA A 159 3.43 -18.98 12.87
CA ALA A 159 2.17 -19.71 12.66
C ALA A 159 1.63 -20.36 13.94
N ASP A 160 2.50 -20.91 14.79
CA ASP A 160 2.12 -21.51 16.07
C ASP A 160 1.53 -20.45 17.03
N LEU A 161 2.15 -19.26 17.12
CA LEU A 161 1.65 -18.14 17.94
C LEU A 161 0.29 -17.63 17.44
N VAL A 162 0.12 -17.50 16.12
CA VAL A 162 -1.17 -17.11 15.51
C VAL A 162 -2.24 -18.15 15.86
N LYS A 163 -1.95 -19.42 15.65
CA LYS A 163 -2.87 -20.52 15.94
C LYS A 163 -3.25 -20.59 17.42
N GLU A 164 -2.29 -20.38 18.31
CA GLU A 164 -2.53 -20.35 19.75
C GLU A 164 -3.49 -19.19 20.12
N ALA A 165 -3.24 -17.99 19.61
CA ALA A 165 -4.08 -16.82 19.84
C ALA A 165 -5.52 -17.04 19.33
N GLU A 166 -5.69 -17.52 18.11
CA GLU A 166 -7.00 -17.78 17.49
C GLU A 166 -7.73 -18.97 18.12
N THR A 167 -7.00 -19.94 18.71
CA THR A 167 -7.61 -21.05 19.45
C THR A 167 -8.14 -20.59 20.82
N LYS A 168 -7.40 -19.69 21.49
CA LYS A 168 -7.83 -19.11 22.77
C LYS A 168 -9.05 -18.21 22.61
N ASP A 169 -9.12 -17.48 21.52
CA ASP A 169 -10.27 -16.63 21.18
C ASP A 169 -10.62 -16.76 19.67
N PRO A 170 -11.61 -17.60 19.34
CA PRO A 170 -12.02 -17.79 17.94
C PRO A 170 -12.66 -16.56 17.29
N SER A 171 -12.98 -15.51 18.05
CA SER A 171 -13.57 -14.26 17.53
C SER A 171 -12.55 -13.30 16.93
N ILE A 172 -11.25 -13.58 17.12
CA ILE A 172 -10.17 -12.75 16.59
C ILE A 172 -9.48 -13.40 15.39
N LYS A 173 -8.75 -12.56 14.65
CA LYS A 173 -7.67 -12.95 13.72
C LYS A 173 -6.36 -12.40 14.24
N ALA A 174 -5.32 -13.21 14.18
CA ALA A 174 -4.00 -12.82 14.66
C ALA A 174 -2.97 -12.75 13.54
N GLU A 175 -1.94 -11.93 13.73
CA GLU A 175 -0.81 -11.78 12.80
C GLU A 175 0.46 -11.44 13.58
N VAL A 176 1.56 -12.13 13.31
CA VAL A 176 2.87 -11.76 13.85
C VAL A 176 3.59 -10.87 12.84
N SER A 177 3.75 -9.61 13.19
CA SER A 177 4.46 -8.62 12.38
C SER A 177 5.91 -8.48 12.83
N GLU A 178 6.83 -8.50 11.87
CA GLU A 178 8.24 -8.21 12.10
C GLU A 178 8.42 -6.68 12.11
N MET A 179 8.86 -6.14 13.26
CA MET A 179 9.07 -4.70 13.44
C MET A 179 10.45 -4.29 12.92
N PHE A 180 11.51 -4.95 13.38
CA PHE A 180 12.83 -4.88 12.77
C PHE A 180 13.23 -6.27 12.29
N ILE A 181 13.67 -6.37 11.06
CA ILE A 181 14.04 -7.64 10.44
C ILE A 181 15.07 -8.36 11.29
N GLY A 182 14.75 -9.60 11.67
CA GLY A 182 15.63 -10.45 12.46
C GLY A 182 15.87 -10.01 13.90
N LYS A 183 15.13 -8.96 14.40
CA LYS A 183 15.38 -8.39 15.73
C LYS A 183 14.14 -8.27 16.61
N SER A 184 12.98 -7.87 16.08
CA SER A 184 11.79 -7.70 16.92
C SER A 184 10.49 -8.06 16.19
N TYR A 185 9.56 -8.65 16.97
CA TYR A 185 8.32 -9.23 16.48
C TYR A 185 7.17 -8.91 17.44
N VAL A 186 6.01 -8.56 16.89
CA VAL A 186 4.81 -8.24 17.67
C VAL A 186 3.63 -9.04 17.12
N LEU A 187 2.92 -9.72 18.02
CA LEU A 187 1.66 -10.40 17.75
C LEU A 187 0.52 -9.40 17.86
N PHE A 188 -0.14 -9.10 16.75
CA PHE A 188 -1.35 -8.28 16.70
C PHE A 188 -2.60 -9.15 16.65
N LYS A 189 -3.64 -8.75 17.37
CA LYS A 189 -4.95 -9.38 17.39
C LYS A 189 -5.98 -8.42 16.84
N TYR A 190 -6.84 -8.90 15.94
CA TYR A 190 -7.82 -8.09 15.22
C TYR A 190 -9.21 -8.70 15.33
N LYS A 191 -10.23 -7.86 15.53
CA LYS A 191 -11.61 -8.20 15.20
C LYS A 191 -11.84 -7.97 13.73
N THR A 192 -12.40 -8.95 13.02
CA THR A 192 -12.68 -8.85 11.58
C THR A 192 -14.17 -8.78 11.35
N ILE A 193 -14.64 -7.83 10.54
CA ILE A 193 -16.02 -7.69 10.10
C ILE A 193 -16.05 -7.97 8.61
N GLU A 194 -16.90 -8.93 8.19
CA GLU A 194 -17.02 -9.39 6.81
C GLU A 194 -18.24 -8.77 6.08
N ASP A 195 -19.31 -8.36 6.80
CA ASP A 195 -20.41 -7.62 6.19
C ASP A 195 -20.10 -6.13 6.21
N VAL A 196 -19.63 -5.65 5.09
CA VAL A 196 -19.36 -4.23 4.83
C VAL A 196 -20.27 -3.78 3.70
N ARG A 197 -20.87 -2.59 3.82
CA ARG A 197 -21.79 -2.07 2.81
C ARG A 197 -21.39 -0.69 2.32
N LEU A 198 -21.64 -0.43 1.04
CA LEU A 198 -21.54 0.88 0.40
C LEU A 198 -22.68 1.76 0.91
N VAL A 199 -22.36 2.95 1.41
CA VAL A 199 -23.34 3.92 1.92
C VAL A 199 -23.38 5.17 1.06
N TYR A 200 -22.20 5.78 0.82
CA TYR A 200 -22.08 6.91 -0.07
C TYR A 200 -20.77 6.85 -0.83
N ILE A 201 -20.89 6.82 -2.14
CA ILE A 201 -19.79 6.81 -3.10
C ILE A 201 -20.00 8.03 -4.00
N PRO A 202 -19.09 9.02 -4.01
CA PRO A 202 -19.19 10.14 -4.92
C PRO A 202 -19.06 9.68 -6.37
N ARG A 203 -19.59 10.45 -7.30
CA ARG A 203 -19.43 10.21 -8.75
C ARG A 203 -17.95 10.16 -9.12
N GLN A 204 -17.63 9.42 -10.18
CA GLN A 204 -16.25 9.26 -10.65
C GLN A 204 -15.58 10.61 -10.95
N ASP A 205 -16.30 11.55 -11.56
CA ASP A 205 -15.84 12.89 -11.90
C ASP A 205 -15.64 13.82 -10.66
N ILE A 206 -15.91 13.32 -9.45
CA ILE A 206 -15.55 13.90 -8.15
C ILE A 206 -14.46 13.05 -7.50
N GLY A 207 -14.73 11.75 -7.30
CA GLY A 207 -13.87 10.82 -6.56
C GLY A 207 -12.54 10.50 -7.25
N GLU A 208 -12.46 10.71 -8.56
CA GLU A 208 -11.28 10.48 -9.40
C GLU A 208 -10.93 11.68 -10.27
N PHE A 209 -11.39 12.89 -9.92
CA PHE A 209 -11.05 14.10 -10.67
C PHE A 209 -9.54 14.25 -10.84
N GLY A 210 -9.10 14.50 -12.07
CA GLY A 210 -7.71 14.59 -12.46
C GLY A 210 -7.08 13.24 -12.88
N GLY A 211 -7.80 12.12 -12.74
CA GLY A 211 -7.40 10.81 -13.24
C GLY A 211 -5.95 10.43 -12.96
N GLU A 212 -5.28 9.82 -13.94
CA GLU A 212 -3.85 9.52 -13.86
C GLU A 212 -2.97 10.76 -14.09
N THR A 213 -3.50 11.82 -14.72
CA THR A 213 -2.77 13.08 -14.95
C THR A 213 -2.35 13.72 -13.63
N ASP A 214 -3.26 13.81 -12.66
CA ASP A 214 -3.00 14.39 -11.34
C ASP A 214 -2.54 13.38 -10.28
N ASN A 215 -2.53 12.08 -10.56
CA ASN A 215 -2.08 11.07 -9.61
C ASN A 215 -0.65 11.36 -9.12
N TRP A 216 -0.41 11.42 -7.80
CA TRP A 216 0.85 11.86 -7.16
C TRP A 216 1.27 13.31 -7.49
N VAL A 217 0.38 14.16 -7.95
CA VAL A 217 0.71 15.53 -8.35
C VAL A 217 0.00 16.55 -7.44
N TRP A 218 0.68 17.66 -7.19
CA TRP A 218 0.10 18.87 -6.61
C TRP A 218 0.27 20.04 -7.59
N PRO A 219 -0.72 20.94 -7.76
CA PRO A 219 -2.00 21.07 -7.02
C PRO A 219 -3.02 19.98 -7.38
N ARG A 220 -3.64 19.36 -6.36
CA ARG A 220 -4.63 18.29 -6.45
C ARG A 220 -6.04 18.83 -6.17
N HIS A 221 -7.07 18.26 -6.82
CA HIS A 221 -8.47 18.68 -6.65
C HIS A 221 -9.42 17.47 -6.65
N THR A 222 -9.00 16.36 -6.08
CA THR A 222 -9.72 15.09 -6.13
C THR A 222 -10.52 14.86 -4.86
N GLY A 223 -11.83 14.68 -4.97
CA GLY A 223 -12.69 14.31 -3.86
C GLY A 223 -12.58 12.81 -3.53
N ASP A 224 -11.38 12.33 -3.19
CA ASP A 224 -11.10 10.91 -2.95
C ASP A 224 -11.61 10.47 -1.58
N PHE A 225 -12.93 10.36 -1.42
CA PHE A 225 -13.59 9.90 -0.21
C PHE A 225 -14.74 8.94 -0.53
N SER A 226 -15.10 8.10 0.43
CA SER A 226 -16.28 7.23 0.41
C SER A 226 -16.74 6.92 1.82
N PHE A 227 -18.03 6.63 1.96
CA PHE A 227 -18.60 6.13 3.22
C PHE A 227 -19.07 4.69 3.07
N LEU A 228 -18.64 3.89 4.02
CA LEU A 228 -18.99 2.48 4.18
C LEU A 228 -19.68 2.28 5.51
N ARG A 229 -20.35 1.11 5.72
CA ARG A 229 -20.84 0.74 7.04
C ARG A 229 -20.48 -0.70 7.36
N ALA A 230 -20.04 -0.90 8.60
CA ALA A 230 -19.80 -2.22 9.16
C ALA A 230 -21.09 -2.80 9.76
N TYR A 231 -21.34 -4.08 9.51
CA TYR A 231 -22.48 -4.83 10.01
C TYR A 231 -22.05 -6.10 10.72
N VAL A 232 -22.83 -6.51 11.70
CA VAL A 232 -22.64 -7.73 12.49
C VAL A 232 -23.99 -8.47 12.63
N SER A 233 -23.93 -9.74 13.01
CA SER A 233 -25.15 -10.48 13.38
C SER A 233 -25.89 -9.81 14.55
N PRO A 234 -27.20 -10.07 14.75
CA PRO A 234 -27.97 -9.45 15.82
C PRO A 234 -27.43 -9.71 17.24
N ASP A 235 -26.63 -10.77 17.43
CA ASP A 235 -25.92 -11.07 18.69
C ASP A 235 -24.55 -10.37 18.81
N GLY A 236 -24.22 -9.48 17.85
CA GLY A 236 -22.98 -8.68 17.84
C GLY A 236 -21.74 -9.42 17.35
N LYS A 237 -21.86 -10.63 16.83
CA LYS A 237 -20.70 -11.40 16.34
C LYS A 237 -20.40 -11.07 14.86
N PRO A 238 -19.12 -11.23 14.43
CA PRO A 238 -18.77 -11.17 13.03
C PRO A 238 -19.61 -12.15 12.20
N ALA A 239 -20.14 -11.70 11.07
CA ALA A 239 -20.97 -12.49 10.17
C ALA A 239 -20.72 -12.08 8.72
N LYS A 240 -20.94 -13.01 7.79
CA LYS A 240 -21.04 -12.70 6.36
C LYS A 240 -22.30 -11.89 6.08
N TYR A 241 -22.33 -11.26 4.91
CA TYR A 241 -23.49 -10.49 4.48
C TYR A 241 -24.82 -11.24 4.70
N SER A 242 -25.73 -10.56 5.37
CA SER A 242 -27.12 -10.99 5.56
C SER A 242 -28.03 -9.78 5.74
N LYS A 243 -29.24 -9.84 5.17
CA LYS A 243 -30.25 -8.79 5.36
C LYS A 243 -30.68 -8.62 6.83
N ASN A 244 -30.45 -9.65 7.65
CA ASN A 244 -30.78 -9.64 9.08
C ASN A 244 -29.68 -9.03 9.96
N ASN A 245 -28.50 -8.75 9.39
CA ASN A 245 -27.43 -8.14 10.15
C ASN A 245 -27.77 -6.69 10.52
N VAL A 246 -27.20 -6.24 11.64
CA VAL A 246 -27.43 -4.91 12.21
C VAL A 246 -26.14 -4.08 12.14
N PRO A 247 -26.22 -2.73 12.07
CA PRO A 247 -25.05 -1.87 12.12
C PRO A 247 -24.18 -2.15 13.34
N TYR A 248 -22.87 -2.25 13.12
CA TYR A 248 -21.90 -2.41 14.20
C TYR A 248 -21.85 -1.15 15.07
N GLN A 249 -21.76 -1.33 16.39
CA GLN A 249 -21.63 -0.23 17.34
C GLN A 249 -20.16 -0.16 17.83
N PRO A 250 -19.35 0.78 17.27
CA PRO A 250 -17.95 0.92 17.65
C PRO A 250 -17.81 1.47 19.07
N LYS A 251 -16.78 1.06 19.80
CA LYS A 251 -16.46 1.60 21.14
C LYS A 251 -16.20 3.11 21.11
N LYS A 252 -15.69 3.61 19.98
CA LYS A 252 -15.34 5.01 19.74
C LYS A 252 -15.61 5.34 18.28
N HIS A 253 -16.04 6.56 18.01
CA HIS A 253 -16.05 7.19 16.68
C HIS A 253 -15.45 8.58 16.77
N LEU A 254 -14.95 9.09 15.65
CA LEU A 254 -14.37 10.43 15.58
C LEU A 254 -15.48 11.46 15.44
N LYS A 255 -15.33 12.59 16.13
CA LYS A 255 -16.15 13.76 15.93
C LYS A 255 -15.67 14.48 14.68
N VAL A 256 -16.58 14.78 13.77
CA VAL A 256 -16.30 15.59 12.58
C VAL A 256 -16.27 17.06 12.95
N ASN A 257 -15.23 17.79 12.52
CA ASN A 257 -15.14 19.24 12.68
C ASN A 257 -15.35 19.95 11.34
N PRO A 258 -16.56 20.51 11.07
CA PRO A 258 -16.88 21.12 9.79
C PRO A 258 -16.14 22.45 9.51
N LYS A 259 -15.44 23.01 10.52
CA LYS A 259 -14.65 24.24 10.34
C LYS A 259 -13.30 24.01 9.68
N GLY A 260 -12.84 22.70 9.58
CA GLY A 260 -11.55 22.36 9.03
C GLY A 260 -10.37 22.96 9.81
N VAL A 261 -9.31 23.25 9.10
CA VAL A 261 -8.04 23.79 9.62
C VAL A 261 -7.51 24.91 8.73
N ASN A 262 -6.45 25.59 9.21
CA ASN A 262 -5.73 26.63 8.50
C ASN A 262 -4.25 26.23 8.32
N GLU A 263 -3.53 26.99 7.52
CA GLU A 263 -2.08 26.85 7.38
C GLU A 263 -1.39 26.96 8.75
N ASN A 264 -0.35 26.14 8.96
CA ASN A 264 0.43 25.94 10.18
C ASN A 264 -0.29 25.27 11.36
N ASP A 265 -1.57 24.92 11.25
CA ASP A 265 -2.24 24.15 12.28
C ASP A 265 -1.59 22.78 12.45
N PHE A 266 -1.46 22.33 13.72
CA PHE A 266 -1.01 20.99 14.04
C PHE A 266 -2.05 19.97 13.63
N VAL A 267 -1.60 18.92 12.96
CA VAL A 267 -2.42 17.80 12.52
C VAL A 267 -1.71 16.47 12.76
N PHE A 268 -2.48 15.40 12.92
CA PHE A 268 -1.93 14.05 13.04
C PHE A 268 -2.85 13.01 12.39
N ILE A 269 -2.26 11.88 12.05
CA ILE A 269 -2.92 10.72 11.46
C ILE A 269 -2.71 9.51 12.37
N LEU A 270 -3.74 8.71 12.51
CA LEU A 270 -3.66 7.30 12.92
C LEU A 270 -4.03 6.45 11.71
N GLY A 271 -3.21 5.46 11.37
CA GLY A 271 -3.46 4.64 10.18
C GLY A 271 -2.57 3.40 10.12
N TYR A 272 -2.73 2.64 9.04
CA TYR A 272 -2.03 1.39 8.80
C TYR A 272 -1.06 1.52 7.61
N PRO A 273 0.07 2.26 7.78
CA PRO A 273 1.05 2.45 6.71
C PRO A 273 1.65 1.12 6.27
N GLY A 274 1.78 0.91 4.96
CA GLY A 274 2.23 -0.34 4.36
C GLY A 274 3.66 -0.71 4.68
N ARG A 275 4.62 -0.28 3.87
CA ARG A 275 6.04 -0.60 4.09
C ARG A 275 6.95 0.59 3.80
N THR A 276 7.97 0.75 4.66
CA THR A 276 9.14 1.60 4.42
C THR A 276 10.42 0.77 4.53
N PHE A 277 11.57 1.33 4.12
CA PHE A 277 12.83 0.63 4.02
C PHE A 277 14.00 1.55 4.44
N ARG A 278 13.84 2.26 5.55
CA ARG A 278 14.78 3.31 6.01
C ARG A 278 15.99 2.75 6.71
N HIS A 279 15.82 1.60 7.36
CA HIS A 279 16.88 0.91 8.09
C HIS A 279 17.65 -0.10 7.22
N ARG A 280 17.73 0.17 5.89
CA ARG A 280 18.45 -0.68 4.94
C ARG A 280 19.84 -0.12 4.62
N PRO A 281 20.85 -1.00 4.35
CA PRO A 281 22.19 -0.58 3.93
C PRO A 281 22.19 -0.09 2.48
N ALA A 282 23.27 0.58 2.08
CA ALA A 282 23.45 1.13 0.74
C ALA A 282 23.18 0.15 -0.42
N PRO A 283 23.69 -1.11 -0.41
CA PRO A 283 23.48 -2.02 -1.52
C PRO A 283 21.99 -2.40 -1.73
N TYR A 284 21.14 -2.33 -0.69
CA TYR A 284 19.70 -2.47 -0.87
C TYR A 284 19.13 -1.33 -1.74
N ILE A 285 19.54 -0.10 -1.48
CA ILE A 285 19.08 1.07 -2.26
C ILE A 285 19.61 0.99 -3.69
N GLU A 286 20.85 0.51 -3.88
CA GLU A 286 21.41 0.26 -5.21
C GLU A 286 20.59 -0.78 -6.00
N TYR A 287 20.16 -1.89 -5.35
CA TYR A 287 19.27 -2.88 -5.98
C TYR A 287 17.97 -2.25 -6.43
N GLN A 288 17.36 -1.42 -5.58
CA GLN A 288 16.12 -0.71 -5.93
C GLN A 288 16.32 0.16 -7.17
N GLN A 289 17.37 0.99 -7.20
CA GLN A 289 17.61 1.95 -8.28
C GLN A 289 18.05 1.30 -9.59
N LYS A 290 18.85 0.23 -9.52
CA LYS A 290 19.44 -0.38 -10.71
C LYS A 290 18.54 -1.44 -11.35
N PHE A 291 17.76 -2.15 -10.57
CA PHE A 291 17.01 -3.34 -11.02
C PHE A 291 15.50 -3.24 -10.78
N LEU A 292 15.03 -3.23 -9.54
CA LEU A 292 13.62 -3.41 -9.23
C LEU A 292 12.73 -2.29 -9.77
N LEU A 293 13.08 -1.02 -9.48
CA LEU A 293 12.25 0.11 -9.85
C LEU A 293 12.20 0.31 -11.38
N PRO A 294 13.32 0.26 -12.14
CA PRO A 294 13.28 0.34 -13.60
C PRO A 294 12.50 -0.80 -14.22
N TYR A 295 12.84 -2.05 -13.89
CA TYR A 295 12.21 -3.23 -14.47
C TYR A 295 10.68 -3.22 -14.28
N THR A 296 10.23 -2.98 -13.06
CA THR A 296 8.79 -2.98 -12.76
C THR A 296 8.08 -1.81 -13.45
N SER A 297 8.73 -0.64 -13.53
CA SER A 297 8.16 0.52 -14.23
C SER A 297 7.96 0.26 -15.72
N GLU A 298 8.98 -0.29 -16.38
CA GLU A 298 8.94 -0.59 -17.81
C GLU A 298 7.91 -1.68 -18.14
N LEU A 299 7.87 -2.75 -17.35
CA LEU A 299 6.91 -3.82 -17.53
C LEU A 299 5.46 -3.35 -17.30
N ASN A 300 5.19 -2.56 -16.27
CA ASN A 300 3.86 -2.03 -16.00
C ASN A 300 3.41 -1.03 -17.07
N ASP A 301 4.32 -0.20 -17.58
CA ASP A 301 4.03 0.72 -18.68
C ASP A 301 3.62 -0.05 -19.94
N PHE A 302 4.41 -1.05 -20.32
CA PHE A 302 4.10 -1.92 -21.46
C PHE A 302 2.76 -2.65 -21.28
N GLN A 303 2.53 -3.26 -20.11
CA GLN A 303 1.27 -3.95 -19.82
C GLN A 303 0.07 -3.00 -19.96
N ASN A 304 0.16 -1.78 -19.42
CA ASN A 304 -0.91 -0.80 -19.52
C ASN A 304 -1.18 -0.40 -20.97
N GLN A 305 -0.15 -0.17 -21.79
CA GLN A 305 -0.33 0.13 -23.20
C GLN A 305 -1.10 -0.98 -23.92
N GLN A 306 -0.78 -2.27 -23.66
CA GLN A 306 -1.49 -3.39 -24.28
C GLN A 306 -2.93 -3.53 -23.77
N MET A 307 -3.17 -3.38 -22.46
CA MET A 307 -4.51 -3.44 -21.89
C MET A 307 -5.40 -2.28 -22.34
N LEU A 308 -4.87 -1.06 -22.43
CA LEU A 308 -5.62 0.09 -22.96
C LEU A 308 -5.95 -0.08 -24.44
N LYS A 309 -5.03 -0.66 -25.22
CA LYS A 309 -5.29 -1.01 -26.63
C LYS A 309 -6.41 -2.06 -26.74
N ALA A 310 -6.38 -3.10 -25.91
CA ALA A 310 -7.42 -4.12 -25.85
C ALA A 310 -8.79 -3.54 -25.42
N GLY A 311 -8.81 -2.65 -24.44
CA GLY A 311 -10.03 -1.98 -23.95
C GLY A 311 -10.78 -1.16 -25.01
N LYS A 312 -10.07 -0.70 -26.07
CA LYS A 312 -10.70 0.02 -27.18
C LYS A 312 -11.65 -0.84 -28.04
N LYS A 313 -11.63 -2.18 -27.89
CA LYS A 313 -12.49 -3.09 -28.64
C LYS A 313 -13.97 -2.92 -28.26
N ASN A 314 -14.26 -2.86 -26.96
CA ASN A 314 -15.59 -2.70 -26.41
C ASN A 314 -15.53 -2.28 -24.93
N LYS A 315 -16.66 -1.81 -24.42
CA LYS A 315 -16.77 -1.32 -23.04
C LYS A 315 -16.62 -2.42 -21.99
N GLU A 316 -16.99 -3.66 -22.30
CA GLU A 316 -16.83 -4.80 -21.39
C GLU A 316 -15.37 -5.10 -21.11
N THR A 317 -14.54 -5.18 -22.17
CA THR A 317 -13.09 -5.38 -22.05
C THR A 317 -12.42 -4.21 -21.31
N GLU A 318 -12.80 -2.97 -21.62
CA GLU A 318 -12.31 -1.78 -20.91
C GLU A 318 -12.55 -1.89 -19.40
N LEU A 319 -13.80 -2.21 -19.01
CA LEU A 319 -14.17 -2.35 -17.60
C LEU A 319 -13.45 -3.53 -16.92
N ALA A 320 -13.34 -4.66 -17.60
CA ALA A 320 -12.65 -5.84 -17.07
C ALA A 320 -11.16 -5.55 -16.74
N LEU A 321 -10.50 -4.76 -17.58
CA LEU A 321 -9.09 -4.43 -17.41
C LEU A 321 -8.82 -3.21 -16.52
N ALA A 322 -9.83 -2.38 -16.21
CA ALA A 322 -9.67 -1.09 -15.56
C ALA A 322 -8.92 -1.15 -14.22
N THR A 323 -9.27 -2.08 -13.33
CA THR A 323 -8.58 -2.24 -12.03
C THR A 323 -7.11 -2.59 -12.18
N ARG A 324 -6.77 -3.44 -13.16
CA ARG A 324 -5.37 -3.84 -13.43
C ARG A 324 -4.57 -2.68 -14.02
N VAL A 325 -5.14 -1.95 -14.97
CA VAL A 325 -4.54 -0.74 -15.55
C VAL A 325 -4.27 0.30 -14.47
N LYS A 326 -5.27 0.60 -13.64
CA LYS A 326 -5.14 1.59 -12.56
C LYS A 326 -4.06 1.22 -11.54
N ARG A 327 -4.02 -0.05 -11.12
CA ARG A 327 -2.99 -0.53 -10.19
C ARG A 327 -1.59 -0.40 -10.78
N ASN A 328 -1.40 -0.81 -12.04
CA ASN A 328 -0.12 -0.73 -12.71
C ASN A 328 0.31 0.73 -12.93
N ALA A 329 -0.60 1.63 -13.31
CA ALA A 329 -0.34 3.06 -13.49
C ALA A 329 0.13 3.70 -12.17
N ASN A 330 -0.55 3.38 -11.07
CA ASN A 330 -0.17 3.87 -9.74
C ASN A 330 1.26 3.43 -9.35
N VAL A 331 1.60 2.15 -9.51
CA VAL A 331 2.94 1.63 -9.22
C VAL A 331 3.98 2.25 -10.15
N LEU A 332 3.69 2.33 -11.45
CA LEU A 332 4.56 2.95 -12.46
C LEU A 332 4.95 4.37 -12.08
N LYS A 333 3.97 5.23 -11.79
CA LYS A 333 4.20 6.63 -11.45
C LYS A 333 4.95 6.79 -10.13
N ASN A 334 4.58 6.01 -9.11
CA ASN A 334 5.28 5.95 -7.82
C ASN A 334 6.76 5.55 -7.98
N TYR A 335 7.05 4.50 -8.77
CA TYR A 335 8.43 4.03 -8.96
C TYR A 335 9.28 5.00 -9.78
N ARG A 336 8.70 5.63 -10.80
CA ARG A 336 9.37 6.73 -11.52
C ARG A 336 9.68 7.92 -10.61
N GLY A 337 8.76 8.24 -9.68
CA GLY A 337 8.98 9.27 -8.66
C GLY A 337 10.11 8.90 -7.69
N LYS A 338 10.14 7.65 -7.21
CA LYS A 338 11.25 7.13 -6.39
C LYS A 338 12.60 7.21 -7.11
N LEU A 339 12.66 6.82 -8.39
CA LEU A 339 13.88 6.93 -9.19
C LEU A 339 14.35 8.38 -9.33
N LYS A 340 13.42 9.32 -9.54
CA LYS A 340 13.72 10.76 -9.52
C LYS A 340 14.25 11.20 -8.16
N GLY A 341 13.57 10.82 -7.07
CA GLY A 341 13.95 11.16 -5.71
C GLY A 341 15.34 10.62 -5.33
N LEU A 342 15.63 9.35 -5.62
CA LEU A 342 16.93 8.72 -5.36
C LEU A 342 18.10 9.49 -6.02
N ARG A 343 17.89 9.99 -7.26
CA ARG A 343 18.90 10.82 -7.93
C ARG A 343 19.03 12.22 -7.31
N ASN A 344 17.90 12.83 -6.93
CA ASN A 344 17.88 14.21 -6.45
C ASN A 344 18.54 14.37 -5.08
N ILE A 345 18.38 13.39 -4.16
CA ILE A 345 18.89 13.46 -2.79
C ILE A 345 20.19 12.67 -2.59
N ASP A 346 20.71 12.04 -3.65
CA ASP A 346 21.93 11.22 -3.62
C ASP A 346 21.98 10.21 -2.46
N LEU A 347 20.83 9.54 -2.22
CA LEU A 347 20.64 8.67 -1.06
C LEU A 347 21.64 7.52 -1.00
N ILE A 348 22.06 6.98 -2.16
CA ILE A 348 23.02 5.86 -2.20
C ILE A 348 24.36 6.28 -1.60
N ASN A 349 24.89 7.45 -1.96
CA ASN A 349 26.17 7.91 -1.41
C ASN A 349 26.03 8.24 0.08
N THR A 350 24.94 8.88 0.50
CA THR A 350 24.65 9.10 1.92
C THR A 350 24.64 7.78 2.71
N LYS A 351 23.99 6.73 2.19
CA LYS A 351 23.99 5.41 2.82
C LYS A 351 25.35 4.72 2.81
N LYS A 352 26.15 4.90 1.77
CA LYS A 352 27.53 4.38 1.71
C LYS A 352 28.41 5.03 2.79
N GLU A 353 28.27 6.33 2.98
CA GLU A 353 28.99 7.04 4.05
C GLU A 353 28.57 6.54 5.44
N GLU A 354 27.25 6.35 5.68
CA GLU A 354 26.74 5.75 6.91
C GLU A 354 27.30 4.34 7.13
N ASP A 355 27.29 3.49 6.12
CA ASP A 355 27.78 2.10 6.18
C ASP A 355 29.31 2.05 6.42
N GLN A 356 30.07 2.96 5.81
CA GLN A 356 31.51 3.08 6.02
C GLN A 356 31.84 3.54 7.45
N ALA A 357 31.10 4.53 7.96
CA ALA A 357 31.27 5.01 9.34
C ALA A 357 30.94 3.90 10.35
N LEU A 358 29.89 3.11 10.09
CA LEU A 358 29.51 1.97 10.91
C LEU A 358 30.59 0.87 10.89
N SER A 359 31.14 0.58 9.71
CA SER A 359 32.27 -0.36 9.56
C SER A 359 33.49 0.06 10.36
N GLN A 360 33.86 1.33 10.29
CA GLN A 360 34.99 1.88 11.06
C GLN A 360 34.71 1.81 12.57
N PHE A 361 33.51 2.10 13.02
CA PHE A 361 33.13 2.01 14.43
C PHE A 361 33.23 0.57 14.95
N ILE A 362 32.81 -0.42 14.18
CA ILE A 362 32.99 -1.84 14.51
C ILE A 362 34.44 -2.19 14.64
N GLU A 363 35.28 -1.81 13.65
CA GLU A 363 36.71 -2.13 13.62
C GLU A 363 37.50 -1.51 14.79
N THR A 364 37.15 -0.30 15.23
CA THR A 364 37.81 0.43 16.30
C THR A 364 37.33 0.07 17.71
N THR A 365 36.21 -0.67 17.83
CA THR A 365 35.61 -1.07 19.12
C THR A 365 35.88 -2.56 19.37
N PRO A 366 36.80 -3.00 20.24
CA PRO A 366 37.20 -4.41 20.36
C PRO A 366 36.02 -5.40 20.58
N ALA A 367 35.07 -5.05 21.44
CA ALA A 367 33.91 -5.91 21.73
C ALA A 367 33.00 -6.04 20.50
N LEU A 368 32.81 -4.97 19.72
CA LEU A 368 32.02 -5.03 18.48
C LEU A 368 32.75 -5.77 17.37
N LYS A 369 34.07 -5.55 17.27
CA LYS A 369 34.93 -6.26 16.30
C LYS A 369 34.86 -7.77 16.52
N GLN A 370 34.93 -8.23 17.77
CA GLN A 370 34.81 -9.66 18.10
C GLN A 370 33.46 -10.24 17.66
N LYS A 371 32.37 -9.50 17.83
CA LYS A 371 31.01 -9.97 17.59
C LYS A 371 30.52 -9.74 16.15
N TYR A 372 30.88 -8.60 15.54
CA TYR A 372 30.32 -8.09 14.31
C TYR A 372 31.37 -7.77 13.22
N GLY A 373 32.62 -8.16 13.39
CA GLY A 373 33.73 -7.76 12.51
C GLY A 373 33.56 -8.16 11.05
N THR A 374 32.77 -9.17 10.72
CA THR A 374 32.48 -9.57 9.34
C THR A 374 31.18 -8.97 8.78
N LEU A 375 30.36 -8.32 9.62
CA LEU A 375 28.98 -7.95 9.29
C LEU A 375 28.84 -7.18 7.97
N MET A 376 29.62 -6.10 7.81
CA MET A 376 29.49 -5.24 6.61
C MET A 376 29.98 -5.96 5.35
N ASN A 377 31.05 -6.77 5.48
CA ASN A 377 31.54 -7.61 4.38
C ASN A 377 30.51 -8.70 3.98
N ASP A 378 29.86 -9.31 4.96
CA ASP A 378 28.84 -10.34 4.69
C ASP A 378 27.57 -9.76 4.07
N ILE A 379 27.18 -8.54 4.45
CA ILE A 379 26.10 -7.77 3.79
C ILE A 379 26.48 -7.51 2.31
N ASN A 380 27.69 -7.02 2.04
CA ASN A 380 28.14 -6.77 0.66
C ASN A 380 28.14 -8.05 -0.19
N LYS A 381 28.70 -9.13 0.31
CA LYS A 381 28.69 -10.44 -0.38
C LYS A 381 27.28 -10.94 -0.66
N HIS A 382 26.35 -10.74 0.29
CA HIS A 382 24.95 -11.10 0.08
C HIS A 382 24.35 -10.33 -1.12
N TYR A 383 24.57 -9.02 -1.19
CA TYR A 383 24.03 -8.21 -2.29
C TYR A 383 24.77 -8.43 -3.62
N GLU A 384 26.04 -8.81 -3.63
CA GLU A 384 26.72 -9.27 -4.85
C GLU A 384 25.98 -10.46 -5.48
N LEU A 385 25.54 -11.43 -4.67
CA LEU A 385 24.70 -12.54 -5.14
C LEU A 385 23.34 -12.08 -5.65
N VAL A 386 22.68 -11.16 -4.93
CA VAL A 386 21.39 -10.57 -5.35
C VAL A 386 21.53 -9.87 -6.70
N PHE A 387 22.59 -9.07 -6.91
CA PHE A 387 22.81 -8.36 -8.18
C PHE A 387 23.06 -9.33 -9.35
N THR A 388 23.74 -10.45 -9.08
CA THR A 388 24.08 -11.43 -10.11
C THR A 388 22.83 -12.07 -10.74
N ASP A 389 21.77 -12.30 -9.94
CA ASP A 389 20.55 -13.00 -10.38
C ASP A 389 19.34 -12.05 -10.51
N ALA A 390 19.54 -10.75 -10.34
CA ALA A 390 18.45 -9.77 -10.19
C ALA A 390 17.43 -9.79 -11.34
N GLU A 391 17.90 -9.82 -12.58
CA GLU A 391 17.01 -9.79 -13.76
C GLU A 391 16.19 -11.09 -13.87
N ARG A 392 16.82 -12.25 -13.62
CA ARG A 392 16.16 -13.54 -13.59
C ARG A 392 15.10 -13.60 -12.48
N GLU A 393 15.44 -13.15 -11.27
CA GLU A 393 14.52 -13.09 -10.16
C GLU A 393 13.30 -12.22 -10.48
N LEU A 394 13.52 -11.04 -11.02
CA LEU A 394 12.45 -10.11 -11.38
C LEU A 394 11.55 -10.67 -12.48
N TRP A 395 12.12 -11.35 -13.46
CA TRP A 395 11.34 -12.01 -14.49
C TRP A 395 10.41 -13.09 -13.91
N PHE A 396 10.94 -14.00 -13.07
CA PHE A 396 10.13 -15.05 -12.43
C PHE A 396 9.09 -14.48 -11.47
N ASN A 397 9.42 -13.44 -10.71
CA ASN A 397 8.49 -12.78 -9.79
C ASN A 397 7.29 -12.15 -10.50
N ASN A 398 7.47 -11.76 -11.76
CA ASN A 398 6.42 -11.17 -12.60
C ASN A 398 5.76 -12.16 -13.56
N LEU A 399 6.19 -13.43 -13.61
CA LEU A 399 5.74 -14.40 -14.59
C LEU A 399 4.21 -14.57 -14.61
N TYR A 400 3.60 -14.88 -13.48
CA TYR A 400 2.15 -15.15 -13.38
C TYR A 400 1.30 -13.87 -13.28
N SER A 401 1.84 -12.79 -12.75
CA SER A 401 1.15 -11.49 -12.79
C SER A 401 1.18 -10.86 -14.16
N GLY A 402 2.20 -11.13 -14.97
CA GLY A 402 2.36 -10.71 -16.35
C GLY A 402 1.53 -11.55 -17.31
N ILE A 403 1.81 -12.85 -17.38
CA ILE A 403 1.22 -13.80 -18.35
C ILE A 403 0.09 -14.57 -17.67
N ARG A 404 -1.14 -14.13 -17.87
CA ARG A 404 -2.33 -14.72 -17.23
C ARG A 404 -2.60 -16.14 -17.68
N THR A 405 -2.34 -16.47 -18.95
CA THR A 405 -2.50 -17.85 -19.43
C THR A 405 -1.55 -18.82 -18.71
N LEU A 406 -0.32 -18.40 -18.38
CA LEU A 406 0.58 -19.20 -17.54
C LEU A 406 0.12 -19.28 -16.06
N GLN A 407 -0.55 -18.24 -15.54
CA GLN A 407 -1.18 -18.31 -14.22
C GLN A 407 -2.31 -19.34 -14.21
N ILE A 408 -3.17 -19.36 -15.23
CA ILE A 408 -4.23 -20.37 -15.41
C ILE A 408 -3.59 -21.77 -15.50
N ALA A 409 -2.55 -21.93 -16.32
CA ALA A 409 -1.80 -23.18 -16.44
C ALA A 409 -1.24 -23.65 -15.09
N ASN A 410 -0.75 -22.74 -14.26
CA ASN A 410 -0.25 -23.06 -12.92
C ASN A 410 -1.35 -23.61 -12.01
N LEU A 411 -2.54 -23.00 -11.97
CA LEU A 411 -3.68 -23.49 -11.19
C LEU A 411 -4.15 -24.87 -11.67
N VAL A 412 -4.27 -25.04 -12.98
CA VAL A 412 -4.62 -26.34 -13.60
C VAL A 412 -3.59 -27.40 -13.29
N ASN A 413 -2.28 -27.08 -13.39
CA ASN A 413 -1.20 -28.01 -13.12
C ASN A 413 -1.09 -28.40 -11.64
N GLN A 414 -1.39 -27.49 -10.71
CA GLN A 414 -1.47 -27.81 -9.28
C GLN A 414 -2.55 -28.88 -9.02
N LEU A 415 -3.78 -28.66 -9.51
CA LEU A 415 -4.87 -29.63 -9.37
C LEU A 415 -4.51 -30.97 -10.03
N ARG A 416 -3.92 -30.93 -11.24
CA ARG A 416 -3.50 -32.11 -12.00
C ARG A 416 -2.45 -32.92 -11.25
N THR A 417 -1.41 -32.27 -10.72
CA THR A 417 -0.31 -32.91 -10.01
C THR A 417 -0.78 -33.58 -8.72
N GLU A 418 -1.62 -32.91 -7.96
CA GLU A 418 -2.20 -33.45 -6.73
C GLU A 418 -3.16 -34.63 -7.04
N THR A 419 -4.01 -34.50 -8.07
CA THR A 419 -4.89 -35.59 -8.50
C THR A 419 -4.12 -36.83 -8.94
N ALA A 420 -2.99 -36.66 -9.65
CA ALA A 420 -2.15 -37.74 -10.14
C ALA A 420 -1.45 -38.56 -9.02
N LYS A 421 -1.37 -38.06 -7.79
CA LYS A 421 -0.80 -38.81 -6.66
C LYS A 421 -1.66 -40.00 -6.24
N TYR A 422 -2.92 -40.03 -6.59
CA TYR A 422 -3.86 -41.11 -6.26
C TYR A 422 -3.82 -42.23 -7.30
N LYS A 423 -3.81 -43.47 -6.84
CA LYS A 423 -3.56 -44.66 -7.69
C LYS A 423 -4.81 -45.17 -8.43
N THR A 424 -6.00 -44.92 -7.88
CA THR A 424 -7.26 -45.40 -8.46
C THR A 424 -8.10 -44.30 -9.04
N VAL A 425 -8.86 -44.56 -10.10
CA VAL A 425 -9.78 -43.61 -10.74
C VAL A 425 -10.79 -43.10 -9.73
N GLN A 426 -11.25 -43.92 -8.80
CA GLN A 426 -12.17 -43.51 -7.76
C GLN A 426 -11.55 -42.43 -6.86
N GLN A 427 -10.35 -42.69 -6.32
CA GLN A 427 -9.64 -41.71 -5.47
C GLN A 427 -9.32 -40.42 -6.20
N GLN A 428 -8.92 -40.53 -7.49
CA GLN A 428 -8.69 -39.32 -8.33
C GLN A 428 -9.95 -38.48 -8.48
N ASN A 429 -11.10 -39.11 -8.74
CA ASN A 429 -12.38 -38.39 -8.85
C ASN A 429 -12.81 -37.82 -7.51
N GLU A 430 -12.68 -38.51 -6.39
CA GLU A 430 -13.00 -37.99 -5.06
C GLU A 430 -12.15 -36.74 -4.73
N PHE A 431 -10.84 -36.80 -4.98
CA PHE A 431 -9.95 -35.65 -4.77
C PHE A 431 -10.32 -34.47 -5.69
N PHE A 432 -10.51 -34.73 -6.99
CA PHE A 432 -10.89 -33.73 -7.97
C PHE A 432 -12.19 -33.02 -7.55
N ASN A 433 -13.26 -33.79 -7.28
CA ASN A 433 -14.57 -33.26 -6.92
C ASN A 433 -14.54 -32.42 -5.63
N LYS A 434 -13.69 -32.78 -4.68
CA LYS A 434 -13.50 -32.04 -3.44
C LYS A 434 -12.87 -30.68 -3.66
N ASN A 435 -11.97 -30.53 -4.64
CA ASN A 435 -11.11 -29.34 -4.79
C ASN A 435 -11.50 -28.47 -5.99
N ILE A 436 -12.27 -28.99 -6.96
CA ILE A 436 -12.54 -28.30 -8.24
C ILE A 436 -13.24 -26.94 -8.08
N GLU A 437 -14.16 -26.80 -7.13
CA GLU A 437 -14.88 -25.55 -6.92
C GLU A 437 -13.95 -24.45 -6.36
N THR A 438 -12.98 -24.82 -5.53
CA THR A 438 -11.96 -23.86 -5.06
C THR A 438 -11.10 -23.38 -6.23
N ILE A 439 -10.62 -24.31 -7.07
CA ILE A 439 -9.82 -23.98 -8.25
C ILE A 439 -10.62 -23.14 -9.26
N LYS A 440 -11.90 -23.47 -9.50
CA LYS A 440 -12.76 -22.66 -10.37
C LYS A 440 -12.91 -21.23 -9.85
N LYS A 441 -13.09 -21.05 -8.55
CA LYS A 441 -13.16 -19.70 -7.95
C LYS A 441 -11.86 -18.89 -8.17
N GLU A 442 -10.70 -19.52 -8.05
CA GLU A 442 -9.41 -18.88 -8.32
C GLU A 442 -9.25 -18.56 -9.81
N LEU A 443 -9.67 -19.46 -10.71
CA LEU A 443 -9.67 -19.24 -12.15
C LEU A 443 -10.61 -18.10 -12.56
N GLU A 444 -11.82 -18.01 -11.97
CA GLU A 444 -12.75 -16.90 -12.21
C GLU A 444 -12.06 -15.56 -11.95
N ALA A 445 -11.38 -15.41 -10.81
CA ALA A 445 -10.68 -14.19 -10.46
C ALA A 445 -9.55 -13.83 -11.48
N VAL A 446 -8.96 -14.82 -12.15
CA VAL A 446 -8.00 -14.56 -13.24
C VAL A 446 -8.71 -14.09 -14.50
N TYR A 447 -9.81 -14.77 -14.89
CA TYR A 447 -10.56 -14.45 -16.10
C TYR A 447 -11.31 -13.12 -16.02
N GLU A 448 -11.72 -12.66 -14.82
CA GLU A 448 -12.34 -11.34 -14.62
C GLU A 448 -11.50 -10.17 -15.14
N SER A 449 -10.19 -10.33 -15.24
CA SER A 449 -9.25 -9.31 -15.76
C SER A 449 -8.35 -9.84 -16.89
N TYR A 450 -8.91 -10.73 -17.74
CA TYR A 450 -8.21 -11.40 -18.84
C TYR A 450 -8.72 -10.91 -20.20
N ASP A 451 -7.79 -10.59 -21.09
CA ASP A 451 -8.01 -10.44 -22.53
C ASP A 451 -6.87 -11.12 -23.27
N ILE A 452 -7.22 -11.99 -24.21
CA ILE A 452 -6.25 -12.87 -24.90
C ILE A 452 -5.23 -12.06 -25.73
N ASP A 453 -5.64 -10.97 -26.39
CA ASP A 453 -4.70 -10.20 -27.24
C ASP A 453 -3.72 -9.40 -26.40
N ALA A 454 -4.19 -8.85 -25.26
CA ALA A 454 -3.32 -8.22 -24.27
C ALA A 454 -2.34 -9.23 -23.67
N ASP A 455 -2.82 -10.44 -23.30
CA ASP A 455 -1.98 -11.49 -22.70
C ASP A 455 -0.93 -12.01 -23.69
N MET A 456 -1.30 -12.25 -24.96
CA MET A 456 -0.35 -12.63 -26.01
C MET A 456 0.75 -11.57 -26.20
N SER A 457 0.37 -10.29 -26.25
CA SER A 457 1.33 -9.20 -26.44
C SER A 457 2.29 -9.06 -25.24
N ILE A 458 1.78 -9.21 -24.03
CA ILE A 458 2.57 -9.17 -22.78
C ILE A 458 3.49 -10.38 -22.70
N ALA A 459 2.99 -11.57 -23.03
CA ALA A 459 3.77 -12.79 -23.05
C ALA A 459 4.91 -12.73 -24.08
N ALA A 460 4.62 -12.23 -25.28
CA ALA A 460 5.61 -12.01 -26.34
C ALA A 460 6.76 -11.13 -25.85
N HIS A 461 6.43 -9.99 -25.23
CA HIS A 461 7.41 -9.06 -24.66
C HIS A 461 8.25 -9.70 -23.55
N MET A 462 7.64 -10.44 -22.63
CA MET A 462 8.37 -11.12 -21.56
C MET A 462 9.27 -12.25 -22.06
N TYR A 463 8.89 -12.97 -23.13
CA TYR A 463 9.71 -14.00 -23.76
C TYR A 463 10.87 -13.41 -24.56
N ASP A 464 10.66 -12.27 -25.25
CA ASP A 464 11.72 -11.47 -25.85
C ASP A 464 12.77 -11.03 -24.81
N GLN A 465 12.33 -10.46 -23.69
CA GLN A 465 13.21 -10.12 -22.58
C GLN A 465 13.98 -11.34 -22.07
N ALA A 466 13.29 -12.46 -21.82
CA ALA A 466 13.92 -13.68 -21.32
C ALA A 466 14.95 -14.27 -22.28
N PHE A 467 14.72 -14.19 -23.59
CA PHE A 467 15.67 -14.61 -24.63
C PHE A 467 16.94 -13.75 -24.59
N ALA A 468 16.83 -12.47 -24.29
CA ALA A 468 17.96 -11.55 -24.17
C ALA A 468 18.83 -11.81 -22.93
N LEU A 469 18.30 -12.43 -21.86
CA LEU A 469 19.04 -12.75 -20.64
C LEU A 469 20.14 -13.78 -20.88
N LYS A 470 21.34 -13.50 -20.37
CA LYS A 470 22.53 -14.36 -20.57
C LYS A 470 23.17 -14.75 -19.23
N GLY A 471 24.06 -15.74 -19.29
CA GLY A 471 24.85 -16.18 -18.15
C GLY A 471 23.95 -16.74 -17.04
N GLN A 472 24.12 -16.26 -15.80
CA GLN A 472 23.34 -16.71 -14.65
C GLN A 472 21.89 -16.19 -14.65
N ASN A 473 21.61 -15.11 -15.39
CA ASN A 473 20.26 -14.60 -15.58
C ASN A 473 19.46 -15.37 -16.64
N SER A 474 20.08 -16.25 -17.43
CA SER A 474 19.41 -17.00 -18.49
C SER A 474 18.24 -17.85 -17.96
N ILE A 475 17.08 -17.75 -18.61
CA ILE A 475 15.93 -18.63 -18.41
C ILE A 475 16.12 -19.86 -19.29
N LYS A 476 16.60 -20.94 -18.71
CA LYS A 476 17.00 -22.16 -19.46
C LYS A 476 15.85 -22.80 -20.23
N THR A 477 14.64 -22.76 -19.66
CA THR A 477 13.42 -23.25 -20.34
C THR A 477 13.19 -22.55 -21.67
N ILE A 478 13.58 -21.28 -21.80
CA ILE A 478 13.44 -20.48 -23.03
C ILE A 478 14.70 -20.61 -23.89
N SER A 479 15.89 -20.40 -23.32
CA SER A 479 17.15 -20.43 -24.06
C SER A 479 17.47 -21.80 -24.68
N ASN A 480 17.02 -22.91 -24.09
CA ASN A 480 17.24 -24.28 -24.60
C ASN A 480 16.30 -24.66 -25.76
N LYS A 481 15.29 -23.84 -26.08
CA LYS A 481 14.40 -24.09 -27.23
C LYS A 481 15.04 -23.74 -28.56
N ASN A 482 16.29 -23.24 -28.55
CA ASN A 482 17.07 -22.90 -29.75
C ASN A 482 16.34 -21.95 -30.73
N PHE A 483 15.63 -20.98 -30.19
CA PHE A 483 15.05 -19.90 -31.02
C PHE A 483 16.16 -19.16 -31.79
N SER A 484 15.91 -18.83 -33.04
CA SER A 484 16.87 -18.11 -33.90
C SER A 484 16.92 -16.61 -33.57
N SER A 485 15.84 -16.07 -32.98
CA SER A 485 15.74 -14.66 -32.63
C SER A 485 14.78 -14.45 -31.42
N ALA A 486 14.76 -13.25 -30.91
CA ALA A 486 13.79 -12.82 -29.90
C ALA A 486 12.35 -12.86 -30.44
N GLU A 487 12.19 -12.51 -31.70
CA GLU A 487 10.89 -12.57 -32.41
C GLU A 487 10.36 -14.01 -32.45
N ASP A 488 11.22 -15.02 -32.70
CA ASP A 488 10.81 -16.44 -32.68
C ASP A 488 10.32 -16.87 -31.30
N ALA A 489 10.99 -16.43 -30.23
CA ALA A 489 10.58 -16.72 -28.88
C ALA A 489 9.22 -16.06 -28.53
N ALA A 490 9.03 -14.82 -28.98
CA ALA A 490 7.79 -14.04 -28.82
C ALA A 490 6.63 -14.66 -29.62
N GLU A 491 6.88 -15.08 -30.85
CA GLU A 491 5.90 -15.74 -31.71
C GLU A 491 5.50 -17.12 -31.16
N TYR A 492 6.45 -17.89 -30.69
CA TYR A 492 6.23 -19.19 -30.06
C TYR A 492 5.20 -19.11 -28.92
N ILE A 493 5.40 -18.20 -27.96
CA ILE A 493 4.48 -18.10 -26.81
C ILE A 493 3.11 -17.58 -27.25
N SER A 494 3.06 -16.62 -28.16
CA SER A 494 1.80 -16.05 -28.66
C SER A 494 0.95 -17.08 -29.38
N GLN A 495 1.52 -17.87 -30.29
CA GLN A 495 0.82 -18.94 -31.02
C GLN A 495 0.32 -20.03 -30.07
N ASN A 496 1.10 -20.38 -29.05
CA ASN A 496 0.69 -21.38 -28.07
C ASN A 496 -0.43 -20.87 -27.13
N ILE A 497 -0.43 -19.58 -26.76
CA ILE A 497 -1.55 -18.97 -26.03
C ILE A 497 -2.81 -19.00 -26.90
N GLN A 498 -2.70 -18.60 -28.18
CA GLN A 498 -3.84 -18.55 -29.10
C GLN A 498 -4.50 -19.93 -29.31
N SER A 499 -3.70 -20.99 -29.37
CA SER A 499 -4.18 -22.36 -29.61
C SER A 499 -4.58 -23.13 -28.33
N SER A 500 -4.24 -22.61 -27.14
CA SER A 500 -4.48 -23.30 -25.87
C SER A 500 -5.95 -23.22 -25.44
N LYS A 501 -6.50 -24.34 -24.95
CA LYS A 501 -7.80 -24.36 -24.29
C LYS A 501 -7.83 -23.55 -22.98
N LEU A 502 -6.66 -23.29 -22.40
CA LEU A 502 -6.49 -22.50 -21.18
C LEU A 502 -6.77 -21.00 -21.44
N SER A 503 -6.72 -20.54 -22.67
CA SER A 503 -7.01 -19.15 -23.06
C SER A 503 -8.50 -18.88 -23.23
N ASN A 504 -9.33 -19.92 -23.20
CA ASN A 504 -10.78 -19.79 -23.30
C ASN A 504 -11.49 -20.49 -22.12
N LYS A 505 -12.22 -19.71 -21.33
CA LYS A 505 -12.87 -20.18 -20.10
C LYS A 505 -13.84 -21.34 -20.34
N GLU A 506 -14.66 -21.27 -21.40
CA GLU A 506 -15.62 -22.32 -21.71
C GLU A 506 -14.93 -23.63 -22.10
N SER A 507 -13.91 -23.55 -22.95
CA SER A 507 -13.08 -24.72 -23.33
C SER A 507 -12.38 -25.33 -22.14
N LEU A 508 -11.81 -24.52 -21.26
CA LEU A 508 -11.19 -24.99 -20.03
C LEU A 508 -12.18 -25.77 -19.16
N TYR A 509 -13.36 -25.24 -18.91
CA TYR A 509 -14.35 -25.83 -18.01
C TYR A 509 -15.02 -27.07 -18.62
N ASN A 510 -15.40 -27.03 -19.90
CA ASN A 510 -16.13 -28.09 -20.55
C ASN A 510 -15.27 -29.25 -21.02
N ASP A 511 -14.02 -28.98 -21.42
CA ASP A 511 -13.13 -29.98 -22.01
C ASP A 511 -12.06 -30.47 -21.04
N VAL A 512 -11.44 -29.57 -20.28
CA VAL A 512 -10.28 -29.89 -19.41
C VAL A 512 -10.72 -30.23 -17.99
N LEU A 513 -11.52 -29.37 -17.38
CA LEU A 513 -11.98 -29.50 -15.99
C LEU A 513 -13.35 -30.19 -15.86
N LYS A 514 -13.72 -30.98 -16.84
CA LYS A 514 -14.97 -31.77 -16.82
C LYS A 514 -14.94 -32.86 -15.75
N ASN A 515 -13.80 -33.55 -15.59
CA ASN A 515 -13.57 -34.58 -14.58
C ASN A 515 -12.07 -34.86 -14.43
N ALA A 516 -11.69 -35.72 -13.47
CA ALA A 516 -10.31 -36.07 -13.24
C ALA A 516 -9.61 -36.70 -14.46
N ALA A 517 -10.31 -37.53 -15.25
CA ALA A 517 -9.72 -38.16 -16.42
C ALA A 517 -9.38 -37.15 -17.53
N THR A 518 -10.26 -36.20 -17.82
CA THR A 518 -9.99 -35.15 -18.81
C THR A 518 -8.86 -34.22 -18.36
N LEU A 519 -8.82 -33.86 -17.07
CA LEU A 519 -7.72 -33.09 -16.48
C LEU A 519 -6.37 -33.81 -16.62
N LEU A 520 -6.31 -35.09 -16.26
CA LEU A 520 -5.06 -35.87 -16.33
C LEU A 520 -4.59 -36.14 -17.76
N ALA A 521 -5.52 -36.27 -18.71
CA ALA A 521 -5.24 -36.47 -20.13
C ALA A 521 -4.84 -35.19 -20.86
N TYR A 522 -5.21 -33.99 -20.31
CA TYR A 522 -4.92 -32.73 -20.96
C TYR A 522 -3.42 -32.44 -21.01
N ASN A 523 -2.95 -32.05 -22.20
CA ASN A 523 -1.54 -31.72 -22.45
C ASN A 523 -1.43 -30.81 -23.67
N ASP A 524 -0.97 -29.58 -23.47
CA ASP A 524 -0.63 -28.64 -24.52
C ASP A 524 0.72 -27.95 -24.22
N GLU A 525 1.19 -27.11 -25.15
CA GLU A 525 2.49 -26.46 -25.01
C GLU A 525 2.53 -25.42 -23.89
N ILE A 526 1.41 -24.77 -23.55
CA ILE A 526 1.33 -23.80 -22.43
C ILE A 526 1.47 -24.53 -21.10
N LEU A 527 0.77 -25.66 -20.93
CA LEU A 527 0.89 -26.46 -19.72
C LEU A 527 2.30 -27.03 -19.56
N LYS A 528 2.93 -27.50 -20.66
CA LYS A 528 4.32 -27.99 -20.66
C LYS A 528 5.29 -26.85 -20.31
N SER A 529 5.16 -25.69 -20.95
CA SER A 529 6.00 -24.52 -20.69
C SER A 529 5.91 -24.09 -19.23
N GLN A 530 4.70 -24.08 -18.65
CA GLN A 530 4.50 -23.79 -17.23
C GLN A 530 5.21 -24.84 -16.34
N GLN A 531 5.12 -26.13 -16.65
CA GLN A 531 5.78 -27.19 -15.89
C GLN A 531 7.32 -27.06 -15.94
N GLU A 532 7.88 -26.80 -17.12
CA GLU A 532 9.31 -26.59 -17.32
C GLU A 532 9.81 -25.35 -16.54
N LEU A 533 9.11 -24.23 -16.65
CA LEU A 533 9.42 -23.02 -15.90
C LEU A 533 9.32 -23.23 -14.39
N HIS A 534 8.28 -23.92 -13.92
CA HIS A 534 8.14 -24.26 -12.51
C HIS A 534 9.27 -25.15 -12.01
N LYS A 535 9.65 -26.19 -12.79
CA LYS A 535 10.77 -27.07 -12.47
C LYS A 535 12.10 -26.34 -12.42
N GLU A 536 12.31 -25.36 -13.31
CA GLU A 536 13.51 -24.50 -13.31
C GLU A 536 13.52 -23.54 -12.11
N HIS A 537 12.35 -22.96 -11.76
CA HIS A 537 12.23 -21.98 -10.70
C HIS A 537 12.37 -22.60 -9.28
N THR A 538 11.95 -23.84 -9.09
CA THR A 538 11.92 -24.47 -7.77
C THR A 538 13.28 -24.49 -7.05
N PRO A 539 14.40 -24.92 -7.66
CA PRO A 539 15.72 -24.85 -7.02
C PRO A 539 16.14 -23.41 -6.74
N PHE A 540 15.79 -22.48 -7.62
CA PHE A 540 16.09 -21.06 -7.43
C PHE A 540 15.32 -20.48 -6.24
N GLN A 541 14.07 -20.86 -6.02
CA GLN A 541 13.30 -20.49 -4.82
C GLN A 541 13.97 -20.98 -3.53
N GLN A 542 14.61 -22.15 -3.53
CA GLN A 542 15.36 -22.63 -2.36
C GLN A 542 16.58 -21.74 -2.08
N GLU A 543 17.28 -21.29 -3.12
CA GLU A 543 18.38 -20.34 -2.96
C GLU A 543 17.89 -18.97 -2.46
N LEU A 544 16.78 -18.45 -2.99
CA LEU A 544 16.17 -17.21 -2.47
C LEU A 544 15.81 -17.34 -0.99
N LYS A 545 15.25 -18.48 -0.58
CA LYS A 545 14.96 -18.75 0.83
C LYS A 545 16.20 -18.80 1.70
N ARG A 546 17.30 -19.39 1.18
CA ARG A 546 18.60 -19.38 1.87
C ARG A 546 19.10 -17.94 2.06
N ARG A 547 19.02 -17.10 1.01
CA ARG A 547 19.38 -15.69 1.06
C ARG A 547 18.51 -14.89 2.05
N GLU A 548 17.22 -15.16 2.10
CA GLU A 548 16.31 -14.57 3.07
C GLU A 548 16.75 -14.87 4.52
N GLY A 549 17.13 -16.13 4.80
CA GLY A 549 17.61 -16.53 6.12
C GLY A 549 18.93 -15.86 6.52
N VAL A 550 19.87 -15.72 5.57
CA VAL A 550 21.10 -14.97 5.75
C VAL A 550 20.78 -13.51 6.04
N LEU A 551 19.97 -12.87 5.21
CA LEU A 551 19.61 -11.45 5.34
C LEU A 551 18.86 -11.16 6.64
N ASN A 552 17.96 -12.07 7.07
CA ASN A 552 17.22 -11.91 8.33
C ASN A 552 18.20 -11.74 9.51
N LYS A 553 19.25 -12.56 9.59
CA LYS A 553 20.27 -12.45 10.64
C LYS A 553 21.09 -11.16 10.48
N LEU A 554 21.60 -10.89 9.28
CA LEU A 554 22.45 -9.72 9.01
C LEU A 554 21.74 -8.41 9.32
N MET A 555 20.47 -8.27 8.99
CA MET A 555 19.71 -7.05 9.26
C MET A 555 19.45 -6.84 10.76
N GLY A 556 19.21 -7.92 11.52
CA GLY A 556 19.10 -7.84 12.98
C GLY A 556 20.39 -7.30 13.61
N ASP A 557 21.51 -7.84 13.19
CA ASP A 557 22.85 -7.41 13.64
C ASP A 557 23.17 -5.96 13.19
N TYR A 558 22.83 -5.61 11.94
CA TYR A 558 23.04 -4.26 11.38
C TYR A 558 22.30 -3.18 12.18
N VAL A 559 21.01 -3.39 12.45
CA VAL A 559 20.20 -2.43 13.23
C VAL A 559 20.73 -2.35 14.68
N ALA A 560 21.10 -3.47 15.30
CA ALA A 560 21.63 -3.48 16.66
C ALA A 560 22.91 -2.67 16.78
N VAL A 561 23.87 -2.82 15.84
CA VAL A 561 25.12 -2.03 15.86
C VAL A 561 24.87 -0.56 15.54
N LYS A 562 23.93 -0.25 14.64
CA LYS A 562 23.55 1.11 14.29
C LYS A 562 22.96 1.86 15.49
N GLU A 563 22.13 1.20 16.31
CA GLU A 563 21.61 1.77 17.55
C GLU A 563 22.71 2.10 18.55
N ILE A 564 23.70 1.22 18.70
CA ILE A 564 24.86 1.47 19.58
C ILE A 564 25.68 2.65 19.05
N TYR A 565 25.93 2.70 17.74
CA TYR A 565 26.71 3.76 17.09
C TYR A 565 26.10 5.14 17.26
N GLN A 566 24.78 5.24 17.07
CA GLN A 566 24.06 6.51 17.15
C GLN A 566 23.54 6.84 18.57
N ASP A 567 23.74 5.95 19.55
CA ASP A 567 23.16 6.05 20.90
C ASP A 567 21.66 6.37 20.85
N LYS A 568 20.94 5.65 19.97
CA LYS A 568 19.54 5.94 19.63
C LYS A 568 18.75 4.65 19.38
N SER A 569 17.56 4.58 19.93
CA SER A 569 16.58 3.56 19.55
C SER A 569 15.71 4.09 18.39
N PHE A 570 15.67 3.35 17.29
CA PHE A 570 14.94 3.75 16.09
C PHE A 570 13.46 3.46 16.17
N ILE A 571 12.68 4.23 15.40
CA ILE A 571 11.30 3.88 15.08
C ILE A 571 11.35 2.84 13.96
N PRO A 572 10.68 1.68 14.14
CA PRO A 572 10.72 0.62 13.14
C PRO A 572 10.02 1.03 11.84
N ASP A 573 10.50 0.49 10.72
CA ASP A 573 9.87 0.64 9.42
C ASP A 573 8.37 0.31 9.46
N ALA A 574 7.56 1.01 8.68
CA ALA A 574 6.15 0.70 8.50
C ALA A 574 5.97 -0.74 7.95
N ASN A 575 4.94 -1.44 8.42
CA ASN A 575 4.70 -2.85 8.14
C ASN A 575 3.21 -3.23 8.19
N SER A 576 2.33 -2.31 7.84
CA SER A 576 0.87 -2.45 7.85
C SER A 576 0.24 -2.57 9.25
N THR A 577 0.98 -2.24 10.31
CA THR A 577 0.45 -2.12 11.68
C THR A 577 0.01 -0.69 11.98
N LEU A 578 -0.84 -0.53 13.02
CA LEU A 578 -1.36 0.78 13.40
C LEU A 578 -0.24 1.70 13.90
N ARG A 579 -0.14 2.89 13.32
CA ARG A 579 0.87 3.90 13.59
C ARG A 579 0.27 5.29 13.72
N LEU A 580 1.00 6.16 14.41
CA LEU A 580 0.75 7.59 14.47
C LEU A 580 1.84 8.34 13.67
N THR A 581 1.43 9.32 12.88
CA THR A 581 2.30 10.34 12.29
C THR A 581 1.68 11.72 12.50
N PHE A 582 2.52 12.77 12.59
CA PHE A 582 2.05 14.12 12.87
C PHE A 582 2.88 15.17 12.13
N GLY A 583 2.33 16.36 12.02
CA GLY A 583 2.96 17.50 11.36
C GLY A 583 2.06 18.73 11.40
N ASN A 584 2.22 19.58 10.41
CA ASN A 584 1.44 20.82 10.24
C ASN A 584 0.91 20.92 8.83
N ILE A 585 -0.19 21.63 8.65
CA ILE A 585 -0.67 22.08 7.34
C ILE A 585 0.37 23.03 6.77
N LYS A 586 1.00 22.67 5.64
CA LYS A 586 2.17 23.41 5.14
C LYS A 586 2.39 23.23 3.65
N GLY A 587 2.58 24.33 2.94
CA GLY A 587 3.08 24.33 1.57
C GLY A 587 4.57 23.99 1.48
N TYR A 588 5.16 24.01 0.29
CA TYR A 588 6.58 23.75 0.07
C TYR A 588 7.07 24.32 -1.27
N SER A 589 8.39 24.41 -1.42
CA SER A 589 9.04 24.80 -2.67
C SER A 589 9.72 23.59 -3.32
N PRO A 590 9.11 22.99 -4.37
CA PRO A 590 9.68 21.82 -5.05
C PRO A 590 10.86 22.17 -5.97
N ALA A 591 11.01 23.44 -6.35
CA ALA A 591 12.06 23.95 -7.22
C ALA A 591 12.32 25.43 -6.94
N ASP A 592 13.43 25.95 -7.52
CA ASP A 592 13.74 27.39 -7.46
C ASP A 592 12.58 28.24 -8.03
N ALA A 593 12.23 29.30 -7.32
CA ALA A 593 11.14 30.23 -7.66
C ALA A 593 9.73 29.61 -7.77
N VAL A 594 9.51 28.41 -7.23
CA VAL A 594 8.18 27.75 -7.19
C VAL A 594 7.76 27.54 -5.75
N TYR A 595 6.55 28.00 -5.39
CA TYR A 595 5.91 27.69 -4.12
C TYR A 595 4.55 27.03 -4.34
N MET A 596 4.29 25.96 -3.64
CA MET A 596 3.04 25.20 -3.62
C MET A 596 2.24 25.58 -2.37
N GLU A 597 1.11 26.28 -2.57
CA GLU A 597 0.18 26.61 -1.51
C GLU A 597 -0.40 25.36 -0.84
N PRO A 598 -0.70 25.41 0.48
CA PRO A 598 -1.17 24.24 1.20
C PRO A 598 -2.65 23.87 0.96
N PHE A 599 -3.42 24.70 0.28
CA PHE A 599 -4.82 24.39 -0.05
C PHE A 599 -5.11 24.62 -1.53
N THR A 600 -5.93 23.72 -2.09
CA THR A 600 -6.62 23.93 -3.36
C THR A 600 -8.08 24.23 -3.12
N THR A 601 -8.78 24.83 -4.09
CA THR A 601 -10.19 25.20 -3.96
C THR A 601 -11.01 24.76 -5.16
N VAL A 602 -12.34 24.83 -5.06
CA VAL A 602 -13.27 24.50 -6.14
C VAL A 602 -13.00 25.34 -7.41
N LYS A 603 -12.49 26.56 -7.26
CA LYS A 603 -12.05 27.37 -8.40
C LYS A 603 -11.06 26.62 -9.29
N GLY A 604 -10.11 25.90 -8.70
CA GLY A 604 -9.11 25.10 -9.43
C GLY A 604 -9.72 23.91 -10.19
N ILE A 605 -10.81 23.33 -9.70
CA ILE A 605 -11.59 22.32 -10.46
C ILE A 605 -12.11 22.95 -11.76
N LEU A 606 -12.73 24.14 -11.68
CA LEU A 606 -13.28 24.83 -12.84
C LEU A 606 -12.17 25.26 -13.81
N GLU A 607 -11.03 25.73 -13.31
CA GLU A 607 -9.86 26.11 -14.12
C GLU A 607 -9.30 24.93 -14.90
N LYS A 608 -9.11 23.78 -14.26
CA LYS A 608 -8.62 22.53 -14.92
C LYS A 608 -9.64 22.01 -15.93
N GLY A 609 -10.92 22.04 -15.61
CA GLY A 609 -11.99 21.60 -16.51
C GLY A 609 -12.09 22.40 -17.80
N ASN A 610 -11.63 23.65 -17.80
CA ASN A 610 -11.56 24.47 -19.03
C ASN A 610 -10.56 23.92 -20.07
N SER A 611 -9.69 22.98 -19.71
CA SER A 611 -8.77 22.31 -20.66
C SER A 611 -9.50 21.45 -21.68
N GLY A 612 -10.70 20.96 -21.36
CA GLY A 612 -11.46 19.99 -22.17
C GLY A 612 -10.92 18.58 -22.13
N ASP A 613 -9.92 18.30 -21.29
CA ASP A 613 -9.40 16.97 -21.05
C ASP A 613 -10.41 16.15 -20.22
N ALA A 614 -10.66 14.90 -20.59
CA ALA A 614 -11.62 14.02 -19.94
C ALA A 614 -11.28 13.74 -18.47
N ASP A 615 -9.99 13.71 -18.11
CA ASP A 615 -9.53 13.54 -16.71
C ASP A 615 -10.00 14.68 -15.80
N PHE A 616 -10.29 15.86 -16.36
CA PHE A 616 -10.75 17.07 -15.64
C PHE A 616 -12.25 17.36 -15.83
N ALA A 617 -13.03 16.36 -16.26
CA ALA A 617 -14.47 16.47 -16.27
C ALA A 617 -15.01 16.61 -14.82
N TYR A 618 -16.05 17.44 -14.62
CA TYR A 618 -16.70 17.64 -13.34
C TYR A 618 -18.22 17.79 -13.52
N PRO A 619 -19.05 17.50 -12.48
CA PRO A 619 -20.49 17.68 -12.54
C PRO A 619 -20.86 19.17 -12.72
N GLU A 620 -21.77 19.49 -13.64
CA GLU A 620 -22.27 20.87 -13.82
C GLU A 620 -22.84 21.48 -12.53
N ALA A 621 -23.36 20.63 -11.62
CA ALA A 621 -23.85 21.06 -10.31
C ALA A 621 -22.78 21.78 -9.47
N ILE A 622 -21.49 21.34 -9.54
CA ILE A 622 -20.37 22.00 -8.86
C ILE A 622 -20.19 23.42 -9.40
N LYS A 623 -20.20 23.60 -10.73
CA LYS A 623 -20.08 24.92 -11.35
C LYS A 623 -21.24 25.84 -10.98
N GLN A 624 -22.47 25.33 -11.03
CA GLN A 624 -23.65 26.10 -10.66
C GLN A 624 -23.62 26.51 -9.17
N ALA A 625 -23.25 25.60 -8.29
CA ALA A 625 -23.12 25.91 -6.87
C ALA A 625 -22.04 26.97 -6.62
N TRP A 626 -20.91 26.89 -7.32
CA TRP A 626 -19.83 27.86 -7.22
C TRP A 626 -20.23 29.25 -7.73
N LEU A 627 -20.86 29.33 -8.91
CA LEU A 627 -21.34 30.59 -9.50
C LEU A 627 -22.39 31.29 -8.62
N ASN A 628 -23.28 30.51 -8.00
CA ASN A 628 -24.31 30.99 -7.09
C ASN A 628 -23.81 31.25 -5.67
N LYS A 629 -22.49 31.00 -5.40
CA LYS A 629 -21.86 31.11 -4.07
C LYS A 629 -22.58 30.28 -2.99
N ASN A 630 -23.09 29.11 -3.39
CA ASN A 630 -23.77 28.19 -2.50
C ASN A 630 -22.76 27.37 -1.69
N PHE A 631 -21.92 28.02 -0.91
CA PHE A 631 -20.84 27.42 -0.15
C PHE A 631 -21.25 26.97 1.25
N GLY A 632 -22.37 27.52 1.78
CA GLY A 632 -22.78 27.26 3.17
C GLY A 632 -21.71 27.73 4.17
N ALA A 633 -21.46 26.90 5.17
CA ALA A 633 -20.43 27.12 6.18
C ALA A 633 -19.05 26.53 5.83
N TYR A 634 -18.87 26.03 4.59
CA TYR A 634 -17.73 25.19 4.21
C TYR A 634 -16.58 25.97 3.55
N THR A 635 -16.50 27.28 3.72
CA THR A 635 -15.46 28.11 3.12
C THR A 635 -14.12 28.00 3.83
N LEU A 636 -13.02 28.15 3.07
CA LEU A 636 -11.68 28.36 3.63
C LEU A 636 -11.59 29.77 4.23
N ASN A 637 -11.08 29.88 5.45
CA ASN A 637 -10.94 31.17 6.13
C ASN A 637 -10.15 32.19 5.27
N GLY A 638 -10.67 33.40 5.17
CA GLY A 638 -10.07 34.49 4.37
C GLY A 638 -10.35 34.40 2.87
N THR A 639 -11.13 33.38 2.42
CA THR A 639 -11.54 33.24 1.02
C THR A 639 -13.07 33.15 0.91
N ASN A 640 -13.60 33.30 -0.32
CA ASN A 640 -14.99 33.03 -0.65
C ASN A 640 -15.05 31.77 -1.53
N ASP A 641 -14.37 30.68 -1.11
CA ASP A 641 -14.33 29.43 -1.86
C ASP A 641 -14.24 28.24 -0.92
N VAL A 642 -14.59 27.06 -1.40
CA VAL A 642 -14.52 25.80 -0.66
C VAL A 642 -13.15 25.15 -0.90
N PRO A 643 -12.37 24.83 0.14
CA PRO A 643 -11.12 24.09 -0.03
C PRO A 643 -11.40 22.65 -0.47
N VAL A 644 -10.61 22.12 -1.41
CA VAL A 644 -10.75 20.75 -1.91
C VAL A 644 -9.75 19.83 -1.24
N ASP A 645 -8.47 20.10 -1.42
CA ASP A 645 -7.38 19.29 -0.86
C ASP A 645 -6.42 20.15 -0.04
N MET A 646 -5.70 19.50 0.86
CA MET A 646 -4.70 20.13 1.72
C MET A 646 -3.38 19.35 1.75
N LEU A 647 -2.27 20.10 1.85
CA LEU A 647 -0.92 19.59 2.07
C LEU A 647 -0.53 19.64 3.54
N TYR A 648 0.22 18.66 3.97
CA TYR A 648 0.85 18.62 5.28
C TYR A 648 2.17 17.85 5.25
N ASN A 649 3.10 18.20 6.14
CA ASN A 649 4.44 17.63 6.19
C ASN A 649 4.54 16.32 7.00
N MET A 650 3.41 15.61 7.19
CA MET A 650 3.41 14.32 7.85
C MET A 650 4.09 13.24 7.01
N ASP A 651 4.71 12.31 7.71
CA ASP A 651 5.30 11.14 7.09
C ASP A 651 4.22 10.07 6.82
N THR A 652 3.99 9.74 5.55
CA THR A 652 3.02 8.73 5.13
C THR A 652 3.59 7.80 4.07
N THR A 653 2.97 6.63 3.92
CA THR A 653 3.24 5.69 2.83
C THR A 653 1.96 5.00 2.38
N GLY A 654 2.00 4.20 1.31
CA GLY A 654 0.85 3.40 0.87
C GLY A 654 0.26 2.59 2.03
N GLY A 655 -1.08 2.57 2.15
CA GLY A 655 -1.80 2.04 3.31
C GLY A 655 -2.33 3.13 4.26
N ASN A 656 -1.71 4.34 4.27
CA ASN A 656 -2.31 5.52 4.91
C ASN A 656 -3.51 6.08 4.15
N SER A 657 -3.80 5.61 2.93
CA SER A 657 -5.04 5.92 2.23
C SER A 657 -6.25 5.65 3.11
N GLY A 658 -7.16 6.64 3.24
CA GLY A 658 -8.35 6.57 4.10
C GLY A 658 -8.09 6.88 5.58
N SER A 659 -6.84 7.14 5.98
CA SER A 659 -6.53 7.55 7.35
C SER A 659 -7.19 8.88 7.69
N PRO A 660 -7.83 9.01 8.87
CA PRO A 660 -8.38 10.29 9.31
C PRO A 660 -7.24 11.27 9.59
N VAL A 661 -7.31 12.45 8.98
CA VAL A 661 -6.50 13.60 9.38
C VAL A 661 -7.25 14.30 10.52
N MET A 662 -6.61 14.43 11.67
CA MET A 662 -7.19 14.98 12.88
C MET A 662 -6.48 16.27 13.29
N ASN A 663 -7.24 17.22 13.85
CA ASN A 663 -6.68 18.43 14.43
C ASN A 663 -6.06 18.18 15.82
N ALA A 664 -5.51 19.19 16.45
CA ALA A 664 -4.89 19.12 17.78
C ALA A 664 -5.81 18.56 18.90
N TYR A 665 -7.11 18.53 18.69
CA TYR A 665 -8.13 18.04 19.61
C TYR A 665 -8.63 16.63 19.29
N GLY A 666 -8.09 15.97 18.27
CA GLY A 666 -8.51 14.64 17.83
C GLY A 666 -9.83 14.62 17.06
N GLU A 667 -10.25 15.76 16.50
CA GLU A 667 -11.43 15.87 15.66
C GLU A 667 -11.05 15.67 14.19
N LEU A 668 -11.87 14.97 13.41
CA LEU A 668 -11.68 14.70 11.99
C LEU A 668 -11.81 16.00 11.17
N ILE A 669 -10.76 16.32 10.41
CA ILE A 669 -10.70 17.52 9.53
C ILE A 669 -10.34 17.18 8.09
N GLY A 670 -10.17 15.93 7.76
CA GLY A 670 -9.87 15.46 6.39
C GLY A 670 -9.54 13.99 6.33
N VAL A 671 -9.31 13.51 5.12
CA VAL A 671 -8.96 12.10 4.83
C VAL A 671 -7.71 12.06 3.98
N ASN A 672 -6.66 11.41 4.46
CA ASN A 672 -5.42 11.22 3.71
C ASN A 672 -5.64 10.29 2.52
N PHE A 673 -5.13 10.64 1.34
CA PHE A 673 -5.27 9.75 0.18
C PHE A 673 -4.00 9.62 -0.68
N ASP A 674 -3.10 10.62 -0.70
CA ASP A 674 -1.96 10.62 -1.59
C ASP A 674 -0.75 11.36 -1.00
N ARG A 675 0.31 11.50 -1.79
CA ARG A 675 1.51 12.30 -1.52
C ARG A 675 1.88 13.10 -2.76
N ALA A 676 2.55 14.23 -2.58
CA ALA A 676 3.18 14.95 -3.68
C ALA A 676 4.27 14.08 -4.33
N TYR A 677 4.53 14.28 -5.62
CA TYR A 677 5.45 13.45 -6.41
C TYR A 677 6.85 13.36 -5.81
N ASP A 678 7.34 14.46 -5.25
CA ASP A 678 8.64 14.50 -4.59
C ASP A 678 8.69 13.70 -3.28
N ALA A 679 7.53 13.44 -2.66
CA ALA A 679 7.41 12.62 -1.46
C ALA A 679 7.29 11.10 -1.73
N THR A 680 7.29 10.65 -2.99
CA THR A 680 7.31 9.21 -3.32
C THR A 680 8.54 8.51 -2.77
N ILE A 681 9.65 9.23 -2.59
CA ILE A 681 10.90 8.76 -1.97
C ILE A 681 10.77 8.44 -0.48
N ASN A 682 9.71 8.88 0.21
CA ASN A 682 9.52 8.69 1.66
C ASN A 682 9.62 7.22 2.11
N ASP A 683 9.40 6.27 1.22
CA ASP A 683 9.55 4.86 1.58
C ASP A 683 11.01 4.51 1.93
N PHE A 684 12.00 5.28 1.44
CA PHE A 684 13.42 5.11 1.70
C PHE A 684 14.00 6.19 2.61
N ALA A 685 13.55 7.44 2.48
CA ALA A 685 13.99 8.59 3.28
C ALA A 685 12.91 9.68 3.30
N TRP A 686 12.61 10.20 4.48
CA TRP A 686 11.71 11.33 4.67
C TRP A 686 12.50 12.60 4.99
N ASN A 687 12.07 13.73 4.46
CA ASN A 687 12.64 15.03 4.82
C ASN A 687 11.56 16.13 4.71
N GLU A 688 11.53 16.99 5.70
CA GLU A 688 10.54 18.08 5.78
C GLU A 688 10.57 19.03 4.58
N SER A 689 11.72 19.20 3.92
CA SER A 689 11.85 20.15 2.82
C SER A 689 11.04 19.77 1.58
N TYR A 690 10.83 18.47 1.31
CA TYR A 690 10.12 17.99 0.13
C TYR A 690 8.93 17.07 0.42
N SER A 691 8.85 16.49 1.60
CA SER A 691 7.82 15.51 1.92
C SER A 691 6.49 16.22 2.20
N ARG A 692 5.52 15.99 1.34
CA ARG A 692 4.13 16.46 1.54
C ARG A 692 3.16 15.34 1.25
N SER A 693 2.27 15.12 2.19
CA SER A 693 1.11 14.25 2.04
C SER A 693 -0.10 15.08 1.65
N ILE A 694 -1.07 14.45 0.98
CA ILE A 694 -2.27 15.08 0.44
C ILE A 694 -3.48 14.45 1.10
N GLY A 695 -4.40 15.29 1.59
CA GLY A 695 -5.68 14.85 2.14
C GLY A 695 -6.84 15.66 1.57
N VAL A 696 -7.98 15.01 1.39
CA VAL A 696 -9.24 15.70 1.10
C VAL A 696 -9.66 16.50 2.33
N ASP A 697 -9.96 17.77 2.15
CA ASP A 697 -10.47 18.65 3.23
C ASP A 697 -11.90 18.23 3.60
N ILE A 698 -12.18 18.14 4.89
CA ILE A 698 -13.51 17.74 5.36
C ILE A 698 -14.61 18.69 4.88
N ARG A 699 -14.29 19.97 4.68
CA ARG A 699 -15.24 20.96 4.18
C ARG A 699 -15.72 20.65 2.76
N TYR A 700 -14.82 20.10 1.91
CA TYR A 700 -15.21 19.63 0.57
C TYR A 700 -16.11 18.40 0.65
N VAL A 701 -15.72 17.41 1.48
CA VAL A 701 -16.54 16.20 1.70
C VAL A 701 -17.97 16.57 2.11
N LEU A 702 -18.09 17.45 3.11
CA LEU A 702 -19.40 17.90 3.63
C LEU A 702 -20.15 18.76 2.62
N TRP A 703 -19.46 19.63 1.87
CA TRP A 703 -20.07 20.47 0.85
C TRP A 703 -20.65 19.64 -0.31
N ILE A 704 -19.90 18.64 -0.78
CA ILE A 704 -20.40 17.71 -1.82
C ILE A 704 -21.61 16.94 -1.28
N ALA A 705 -21.52 16.39 -0.08
CA ALA A 705 -22.61 15.63 0.55
C ALA A 705 -23.87 16.49 0.77
N ASP A 706 -23.71 17.76 1.17
CA ASP A 706 -24.85 18.66 1.48
C ASP A 706 -25.42 19.35 0.24
N LYS A 707 -24.56 19.98 -0.58
CA LYS A 707 -24.99 20.92 -1.62
C LYS A 707 -25.08 20.31 -3.02
N ILE A 708 -24.37 19.21 -3.26
CA ILE A 708 -24.32 18.58 -4.58
C ILE A 708 -25.16 17.28 -4.62
N ASP A 709 -24.90 16.35 -3.68
CA ASP A 709 -25.50 15.03 -3.70
C ASP A 709 -26.69 14.84 -2.73
N ASN A 710 -26.99 15.85 -1.90
CA ASN A 710 -28.08 15.85 -0.92
C ASN A 710 -28.08 14.60 0.00
N ALA A 711 -26.91 14.18 0.47
CA ALA A 711 -26.70 13.00 1.30
C ALA A 711 -27.05 13.26 2.79
N GLN A 712 -28.25 13.76 3.06
CA GLN A 712 -28.70 14.21 4.38
C GLN A 712 -28.74 13.10 5.42
N PHE A 713 -28.92 11.85 5.00
CA PHE A 713 -28.95 10.68 5.88
C PHE A 713 -27.64 10.54 6.66
N ILE A 714 -26.49 10.61 5.96
CA ILE A 714 -25.18 10.48 6.63
C ILE A 714 -24.77 11.75 7.39
N LEU A 715 -25.11 12.94 6.86
CA LEU A 715 -24.79 14.21 7.55
C LEU A 715 -25.47 14.26 8.91
N LYS A 716 -26.78 13.95 8.97
CA LYS A 716 -27.52 13.88 10.23
C LYS A 716 -26.93 12.84 11.20
N GLU A 717 -26.51 11.69 10.67
CA GLU A 717 -25.90 10.63 11.51
C GLU A 717 -24.57 11.06 12.11
N MET A 718 -23.77 11.85 11.39
CA MET A 718 -22.51 12.44 11.88
C MET A 718 -22.71 13.65 12.81
N GLY A 719 -23.94 14.13 12.95
CA GLY A 719 -24.25 15.30 13.79
C GLY A 719 -23.93 16.64 13.11
N ILE A 720 -23.99 16.68 11.77
CA ILE A 720 -23.72 17.85 10.93
C ILE A 720 -25.05 18.46 10.47
#